data_d5c3fc4511c7fc48f62dd31e1d233483
#
_entry.id   d5c3fc4511c7fc48f62dd31e1d233483
#
_cell.length_a   1.000
_cell.length_b   1.000
_cell.length_c   1.000
_cell.angle_alpha   90.00
_cell.angle_beta   90.00
_cell.angle_gamma   90.00
#
_symmetry.space_group_name_H-M   'P 1'
#
loop_
_entity.id
_entity.type
_entity.pdbx_description
1 polymer ?
#
loop_
_entity_poly.entity_id
_entity_poly.type
_entity_poly.pdbx_seq_one_letter_code
_entity_poly.pdbx_strand_id
1 'polypeptide(L)'
;SASGYKDALDRYVVRDRLGDIIWAHSGMIFNKNVREQAEELKRRGLYLFDLWGFVPGSGPGAWTQFKRPAGVTEMFEEVLGDHWLGMDNGEQDGRYVGGYANQMEPFGADRFQQYMNFQRHFERMDCLLGNKMATLVSLNFGHYFMRECCYTLIGAETAQALPNAQIYYSFIRGAGKQYGVPWFGNVSVFNRWGWKAYPKEYDSDPLKKGPGPDKGTSLALMKKLMYEQIFYNSVAVGFESSCYWNGDQLSPVGRIQQGAVDWSARHGDPGVMHVPVAVMVDFYSGWSFPRHLYSGQVYKVWGALPYEAGDYLTDGVLDMLYPGYQDASYFRDERGFNVDTPYGDIADCLLSDAPAWLLRQYAVLVLAGRLTPSEELRDTLRGYVSQGGWLVMTRGNAESLFPKGLPAGRVTVIPSPWGVADTPQCPLPVRSDVGKPLDKPYPLLPETRRILDGVFRAQRIFATSSEPKANGLSLVTCRRGKGDYTVCVMNNTWEPRPFALVACAGRITAKEELPTDVSERGQIGFAPNTVSNVVVGTDTDGTIAAGAVRIFRVKTDEGTAVAEIPYRAPTPNAPRQTLFLRNFGGPIKEAVMRRPTFFRHYDSVMLDARYLVSRDRADLVRQTDWLKKQGLKVMVDASSLFNLFPDLRLVENDTNETARTSAAVGDLLDKMDALGAHDLVIALHRRPENNITDKEWLEQMEGVVRRLCRQAAKKDITVYLRQSPNRRAGTLASLSHWVRERVKEPNFKSAPSLAAQMLNEGGDVQKIAKSIELFDAGLWFVAAPARDVHGQLWSLHRPLAEQEILPAIEPLVDALKKKEVRLVYDAIYSDADAEYRDARLFERTGD
;
A
#
# COMPACT_ATOMS: atom_id res chain seq x y z
N SER A 1 34.21 -17.00 -12.29
CA SER A 1 34.64 -18.13 -11.44
C SER A 1 34.20 -17.89 -10.02
N ALA A 2 34.01 -18.94 -9.21
CA ALA A 2 33.64 -18.81 -7.79
C ALA A 2 34.68 -18.00 -6.99
N SER A 3 35.96 -18.10 -7.32
CA SER A 3 37.01 -17.28 -6.73
C SER A 3 36.84 -15.79 -7.03
N GLY A 4 36.58 -15.43 -8.28
CA GLY A 4 36.41 -14.03 -8.66
C GLY A 4 35.20 -13.35 -8.00
N TYR A 5 34.16 -14.12 -7.66
CA TYR A 5 33.01 -13.60 -6.91
C TYR A 5 33.38 -13.29 -5.44
N LYS A 6 34.10 -14.21 -4.78
CA LYS A 6 34.60 -14.00 -3.41
C LYS A 6 35.54 -12.79 -3.32
N ASP A 7 36.47 -12.67 -4.27
CA ASP A 7 37.40 -11.54 -4.34
C ASP A 7 36.63 -10.20 -4.53
N ALA A 8 35.55 -10.20 -5.32
CA ALA A 8 34.70 -9.02 -5.49
C ALA A 8 33.96 -8.65 -4.19
N LEU A 9 33.44 -9.64 -3.45
CA LEU A 9 32.82 -9.40 -2.15
C LEU A 9 33.84 -8.90 -1.10
N ASP A 10 35.04 -9.48 -1.06
CA ASP A 10 36.11 -9.03 -0.14
C ASP A 10 36.47 -7.57 -0.43
N ARG A 11 36.54 -7.20 -1.70
CA ARG A 11 36.80 -5.82 -2.10
C ARG A 11 35.66 -4.90 -1.69
N TYR A 12 34.42 -5.22 -2.05
CA TYR A 12 33.26 -4.36 -1.82
C TYR A 12 32.94 -4.20 -0.32
N VAL A 13 32.89 -5.29 0.42
CA VAL A 13 32.42 -5.31 1.79
C VAL A 13 33.55 -5.04 2.78
N VAL A 14 34.69 -5.71 2.60
CA VAL A 14 35.76 -5.70 3.61
C VAL A 14 36.77 -4.56 3.36
N ARG A 15 37.32 -4.49 2.15
CA ARG A 15 38.33 -3.48 1.81
C ARG A 15 37.74 -2.08 1.77
N ASP A 16 36.66 -1.92 1.01
CA ASP A 16 36.14 -0.60 0.66
C ASP A 16 34.91 -0.19 1.49
N ARG A 17 34.32 -1.14 2.23
CA ARG A 17 33.18 -0.89 3.15
C ARG A 17 32.03 -0.15 2.49
N LEU A 18 31.56 -0.65 1.33
CA LEU A 18 30.50 0.02 0.57
C LEU A 18 29.09 -0.37 1.02
N GLY A 19 28.96 -1.31 1.94
CA GLY A 19 27.68 -1.76 2.52
C GLY A 19 27.60 -3.28 2.62
N ASP A 20 26.47 -3.74 3.11
CA ASP A 20 26.15 -5.16 3.36
C ASP A 20 25.04 -5.70 2.44
N ILE A 21 24.47 -4.85 1.59
CA ILE A 21 23.49 -5.24 0.56
C ILE A 21 24.21 -5.32 -0.78
N ILE A 22 24.13 -6.49 -1.39
CA ILE A 22 24.66 -6.72 -2.73
C ILE A 22 23.55 -6.51 -3.74
N TRP A 23 23.68 -5.45 -4.51
CA TRP A 23 22.81 -5.15 -5.63
C TRP A 23 23.35 -5.88 -6.87
N ALA A 24 22.78 -7.06 -7.12
CA ALA A 24 23.21 -7.89 -8.22
C ALA A 24 22.44 -7.56 -9.50
N HIS A 25 23.15 -7.51 -10.63
CA HIS A 25 22.49 -7.38 -11.91
C HIS A 25 21.79 -8.69 -12.30
N SER A 26 20.72 -8.61 -13.09
CA SER A 26 19.93 -9.75 -13.59
C SER A 26 20.76 -10.89 -14.20
N GLY A 27 21.96 -10.62 -14.66
CA GLY A 27 22.90 -11.65 -15.12
C GLY A 27 23.27 -12.68 -14.05
N MET A 28 23.12 -12.37 -12.76
CA MET A 28 23.40 -13.32 -11.69
C MET A 28 22.49 -14.54 -11.76
N ILE A 29 21.21 -14.36 -12.02
CA ILE A 29 20.22 -15.46 -12.05
C ILE A 29 20.50 -16.49 -13.15
N PHE A 30 21.22 -16.10 -14.19
CA PHE A 30 21.62 -16.98 -15.31
C PHE A 30 22.99 -17.62 -15.10
N ASN A 31 23.68 -17.29 -14.01
CA ASN A 31 24.99 -17.85 -13.74
C ASN A 31 24.84 -19.31 -13.28
N LYS A 32 25.60 -20.21 -13.87
CA LYS A 32 25.63 -21.64 -13.48
C LYS A 32 25.98 -21.85 -12.00
N ASN A 33 26.67 -20.89 -11.36
CA ASN A 33 27.11 -20.95 -9.98
C ASN A 33 26.24 -20.08 -9.08
N VAL A 34 25.01 -19.75 -9.48
CA VAL A 34 24.13 -18.84 -8.72
C VAL A 34 23.84 -19.34 -7.29
N ARG A 35 23.67 -20.65 -7.10
CA ARG A 35 23.47 -21.25 -5.76
C ARG A 35 24.70 -21.03 -4.87
N GLU A 36 25.89 -21.35 -5.36
CA GLU A 36 27.15 -21.14 -4.62
C GLU A 36 27.36 -19.67 -4.25
N GLN A 37 26.95 -18.75 -5.14
CA GLN A 37 27.01 -17.31 -4.88
C GLN A 37 26.02 -16.91 -3.78
N ALA A 38 24.81 -17.42 -3.81
CA ALA A 38 23.81 -17.18 -2.77
C ALA A 38 24.25 -17.74 -1.40
N GLU A 39 24.78 -18.94 -1.37
CA GLU A 39 25.34 -19.56 -0.16
C GLU A 39 26.50 -18.76 0.44
N GLU A 40 27.35 -18.19 -0.42
CA GLU A 40 28.45 -17.31 0.06
C GLU A 40 27.91 -15.99 0.65
N LEU A 41 26.88 -15.38 0.04
CA LEU A 41 26.22 -14.22 0.61
C LEU A 41 25.63 -14.53 2.00
N LYS A 42 24.91 -15.65 2.11
CA LYS A 42 24.31 -16.08 3.39
C LYS A 42 25.37 -16.32 4.45
N ARG A 43 26.45 -17.02 4.08
CA ARG A 43 27.58 -17.31 4.98
C ARG A 43 28.21 -16.04 5.55
N ARG A 44 28.23 -14.95 4.77
CA ARG A 44 28.78 -13.64 5.19
C ARG A 44 27.77 -12.77 5.91
N GLY A 45 26.50 -13.18 6.01
CA GLY A 45 25.43 -12.35 6.56
C GLY A 45 25.01 -11.19 5.68
N LEU A 46 25.27 -11.28 4.36
CA LEU A 46 24.95 -10.23 3.39
C LEU A 46 23.54 -10.42 2.84
N TYR A 47 22.96 -9.32 2.40
CA TYR A 47 21.65 -9.30 1.75
C TYR A 47 21.80 -9.23 0.22
N LEU A 48 20.81 -9.80 -0.48
CA LEU A 48 20.73 -9.75 -1.94
C LEU A 48 19.52 -8.93 -2.37
N PHE A 49 19.76 -7.96 -3.22
CA PHE A 49 18.75 -7.27 -4.00
C PHE A 49 19.10 -7.44 -5.49
N ASP A 50 18.19 -8.07 -6.25
CA ASP A 50 18.45 -8.36 -7.66
C ASP A 50 17.94 -7.21 -8.53
N LEU A 51 18.86 -6.38 -8.99
CA LEU A 51 18.60 -5.28 -9.91
C LEU A 51 18.25 -5.82 -11.29
N TRP A 52 17.20 -5.26 -11.88
CA TRP A 52 16.74 -5.69 -13.20
C TRP A 52 16.39 -7.18 -13.24
N GLY A 53 15.81 -7.68 -12.18
CA GLY A 53 15.24 -9.02 -12.13
C GLY A 53 14.19 -9.25 -13.22
N PHE A 54 13.65 -8.14 -13.75
CA PHE A 54 12.79 -8.10 -14.91
C PHE A 54 13.31 -7.09 -15.93
N VAL A 55 13.89 -7.56 -17.01
CA VAL A 55 14.39 -6.71 -18.09
C VAL A 55 13.29 -6.47 -19.12
N PRO A 56 12.77 -5.25 -19.24
CA PRO A 56 11.73 -4.95 -20.21
C PRO A 56 12.29 -4.94 -21.62
N GLY A 57 11.50 -5.41 -22.55
CA GLY A 57 11.73 -5.12 -23.96
C GLY A 57 11.33 -3.68 -24.31
N SER A 58 11.44 -3.35 -25.59
CA SER A 58 11.22 -1.99 -26.11
C SER A 58 9.79 -1.67 -26.51
N GLY A 59 8.81 -2.51 -26.22
CA GLY A 59 7.43 -2.31 -26.65
C GLY A 59 6.36 -2.93 -25.76
N PRO A 60 5.09 -2.73 -26.09
CA PRO A 60 3.99 -3.34 -25.37
C PRO A 60 4.11 -4.86 -25.29
N GLY A 61 3.86 -5.44 -24.13
CA GLY A 61 3.98 -6.88 -23.92
C GLY A 61 5.39 -7.41 -23.80
N ALA A 62 6.41 -6.59 -23.95
CA ALA A 62 7.79 -7.03 -23.87
C ALA A 62 8.15 -7.63 -22.49
N TRP A 63 7.55 -7.14 -21.43
CA TRP A 63 7.66 -7.68 -20.08
C TRP A 63 7.15 -9.11 -19.95
N THR A 64 6.24 -9.57 -20.82
CA THR A 64 5.75 -10.95 -20.83
C THR A 64 6.75 -11.93 -21.42
N GLN A 65 7.80 -11.44 -22.08
CA GLN A 65 8.83 -12.24 -22.74
C GLN A 65 9.98 -12.58 -21.80
N PHE A 66 10.04 -11.98 -20.63
CA PHE A 66 11.07 -12.28 -19.65
C PHE A 66 10.99 -13.74 -19.20
N LYS A 67 12.08 -14.46 -19.35
CA LYS A 67 12.22 -15.86 -18.93
C LYS A 67 13.34 -15.95 -17.92
N ARG A 68 13.00 -16.18 -16.67
CA ARG A 68 14.00 -16.52 -15.66
C ARG A 68 14.22 -18.04 -15.64
N PRO A 69 15.39 -18.50 -15.16
CA PRO A 69 15.61 -19.93 -14.94
C PRO A 69 14.56 -20.50 -13.96
N ALA A 70 14.05 -21.69 -14.29
CA ALA A 70 13.11 -22.37 -13.39
C ALA A 70 13.78 -22.68 -12.03
N GLY A 71 13.05 -22.46 -10.93
CA GLY A 71 13.50 -22.76 -9.58
C GLY A 71 14.49 -21.76 -8.99
N VAL A 72 14.83 -20.65 -9.67
CA VAL A 72 15.83 -19.70 -9.14
C VAL A 72 15.29 -18.91 -7.94
N THR A 73 14.03 -18.53 -7.96
CA THR A 73 13.40 -17.81 -6.83
C THR A 73 13.18 -18.71 -5.64
N GLU A 74 12.77 -19.93 -5.87
CA GLU A 74 12.64 -20.98 -4.85
C GLU A 74 14.00 -21.29 -4.21
N MET A 75 15.06 -21.30 -5.01
CA MET A 75 16.43 -21.49 -4.53
C MET A 75 16.89 -20.28 -3.69
N PHE A 76 16.59 -19.06 -4.08
CA PHE A 76 16.90 -17.88 -3.27
C PHE A 76 16.16 -17.90 -1.93
N GLU A 77 14.88 -18.29 -1.93
CA GLU A 77 14.09 -18.44 -0.71
C GLU A 77 14.68 -19.52 0.21
N GLU A 78 15.04 -20.68 -0.34
CA GLU A 78 15.67 -21.80 0.39
C GLU A 78 17.00 -21.39 1.02
N VAL A 79 17.88 -20.75 0.23
CA VAL A 79 19.26 -20.45 0.64
C VAL A 79 19.36 -19.19 1.48
N LEU A 80 18.75 -18.10 1.02
CA LEU A 80 18.90 -16.78 1.61
C LEU A 80 17.81 -16.48 2.66
N GLY A 81 16.57 -16.94 2.43
CA GLY A 81 15.45 -16.60 3.29
C GLY A 81 15.26 -15.08 3.37
N ASP A 82 15.24 -14.52 4.59
CA ASP A 82 15.10 -13.07 4.83
C ASP A 82 16.28 -12.22 4.32
N HIS A 83 17.40 -12.83 3.93
CA HIS A 83 18.50 -12.13 3.28
C HIS A 83 18.28 -11.88 1.79
N TRP A 84 17.24 -12.46 1.20
CA TRP A 84 16.81 -12.11 -0.15
C TRP A 84 15.74 -11.03 -0.08
N LEU A 85 16.09 -9.80 -0.46
CA LEU A 85 15.22 -8.62 -0.36
C LEU A 85 14.19 -8.54 -1.49
N GLY A 86 14.41 -9.23 -2.59
CA GLY A 86 13.51 -9.30 -3.74
C GLY A 86 14.16 -8.97 -5.06
N MET A 87 13.34 -8.95 -6.10
CA MET A 87 13.72 -8.66 -7.48
C MET A 87 13.08 -7.34 -7.93
N ASP A 88 13.87 -6.52 -8.57
CA ASP A 88 13.42 -5.27 -9.16
C ASP A 88 12.54 -5.49 -10.40
N ASN A 89 11.51 -4.68 -10.56
CA ASN A 89 10.59 -4.73 -11.69
C ASN A 89 11.12 -4.07 -12.98
N GLY A 90 12.33 -3.55 -12.98
CA GLY A 90 12.96 -3.01 -14.19
C GLY A 90 12.26 -1.78 -14.79
N GLU A 91 11.82 -0.82 -13.99
CA GLU A 91 11.13 0.41 -14.42
C GLU A 91 9.74 0.17 -15.05
N GLN A 92 9.12 -0.98 -14.79
CA GLN A 92 7.88 -1.34 -15.49
C GLN A 92 6.68 -0.49 -15.10
N ASP A 93 6.61 -0.02 -13.86
CA ASP A 93 5.54 0.85 -13.41
C ASP A 93 5.47 2.15 -14.21
N GLY A 94 6.57 2.85 -14.36
CA GLY A 94 6.65 4.06 -15.18
C GLY A 94 6.40 3.80 -16.67
N ARG A 95 6.94 2.72 -17.21
CA ARG A 95 6.76 2.34 -18.63
C ARG A 95 5.33 1.93 -18.92
N TYR A 96 4.68 1.21 -18.01
CA TYR A 96 3.29 0.83 -18.19
C TYR A 96 2.38 2.06 -18.25
N VAL A 97 2.50 2.98 -17.30
CA VAL A 97 1.73 4.22 -17.28
C VAL A 97 1.97 5.07 -18.54
N GLY A 98 3.24 5.21 -18.92
CA GLY A 98 3.62 6.09 -20.04
C GLY A 98 3.28 5.56 -21.42
N GLY A 99 3.36 4.25 -21.63
CA GLY A 99 3.31 3.70 -22.98
C GLY A 99 2.37 2.53 -23.19
N TYR A 100 2.14 1.70 -22.18
CA TYR A 100 1.53 0.40 -22.40
C TYR A 100 0.09 0.28 -21.95
N ALA A 101 -0.36 1.08 -20.97
CA ALA A 101 -1.68 0.96 -20.36
C ALA A 101 -2.82 0.93 -21.38
N ASN A 102 -2.78 1.78 -22.40
CA ASN A 102 -3.81 1.86 -23.43
C ASN A 102 -3.66 0.83 -24.57
N GLN A 103 -2.57 0.07 -24.56
CA GLN A 103 -2.25 -0.88 -25.64
C GLN A 103 -2.39 -2.34 -25.19
N MET A 104 -2.17 -2.61 -23.91
CA MET A 104 -2.14 -3.96 -23.36
C MET A 104 -3.43 -4.39 -22.68
N GLU A 105 -4.16 -3.43 -22.13
CA GLU A 105 -5.39 -3.66 -21.39
C GLU A 105 -6.50 -2.75 -21.96
N PRO A 106 -7.77 -3.18 -21.94
CA PRO A 106 -8.86 -2.28 -22.26
C PRO A 106 -8.82 -1.05 -21.37
N PHE A 107 -8.93 0.13 -21.96
CA PHE A 107 -8.98 1.35 -21.17
C PHE A 107 -10.24 1.37 -20.32
N GLY A 108 -10.10 1.56 -19.01
CA GLY A 108 -11.24 1.59 -18.09
C GLY A 108 -12.11 2.84 -18.28
N ALA A 109 -13.41 2.68 -18.12
CA ALA A 109 -14.36 3.79 -18.22
C ALA A 109 -14.28 4.75 -17.02
N ASP A 110 -13.79 4.27 -15.89
CA ASP A 110 -13.64 5.02 -14.64
C ASP A 110 -12.32 4.71 -13.92
N ARG A 111 -12.05 5.44 -12.84
CA ARG A 111 -10.81 5.31 -12.07
C ARG A 111 -10.67 3.94 -11.41
N PHE A 112 -11.77 3.33 -10.98
CA PHE A 112 -11.72 1.98 -10.39
C PHE A 112 -11.32 0.95 -11.45
N GLN A 113 -11.89 1.00 -12.64
CA GLN A 113 -11.54 0.06 -13.72
C GLN A 113 -10.09 0.23 -14.16
N GLN A 114 -9.59 1.48 -14.23
CA GLN A 114 -8.19 1.73 -14.51
C GLN A 114 -7.28 1.20 -13.39
N TYR A 115 -7.64 1.39 -12.14
CA TYR A 115 -6.94 0.77 -11.02
C TYR A 115 -6.86 -0.75 -11.18
N MET A 116 -7.95 -1.41 -11.51
CA MET A 116 -7.98 -2.86 -11.74
C MET A 116 -7.09 -3.31 -12.90
N ASN A 117 -7.01 -2.51 -13.98
CA ASN A 117 -6.11 -2.79 -15.10
C ASN A 117 -4.64 -2.72 -14.67
N PHE A 118 -4.26 -1.67 -13.95
CA PHE A 118 -2.90 -1.52 -13.41
C PHE A 118 -2.57 -2.62 -12.42
N GLN A 119 -3.48 -2.91 -11.51
CA GLN A 119 -3.27 -3.92 -10.48
C GLN A 119 -3.03 -5.31 -11.10
N ARG A 120 -3.81 -5.71 -12.12
CA ARG A 120 -3.57 -6.98 -12.83
C ARG A 120 -2.20 -7.05 -13.50
N HIS A 121 -1.71 -5.93 -14.03
CA HIS A 121 -0.37 -5.85 -14.63
C HIS A 121 0.71 -6.10 -13.58
N PHE A 122 0.65 -5.39 -12.45
CA PHE A 122 1.66 -5.50 -11.40
C PHE A 122 1.61 -6.85 -10.68
N GLU A 123 0.44 -7.42 -10.50
CA GLU A 123 0.30 -8.76 -9.95
C GLU A 123 0.97 -9.83 -10.84
N ARG A 124 0.81 -9.71 -12.15
CA ARG A 124 1.51 -10.61 -13.09
C ARG A 124 3.03 -10.49 -12.97
N MET A 125 3.54 -9.27 -12.84
CA MET A 125 4.98 -9.07 -12.63
C MET A 125 5.44 -9.67 -11.30
N ASP A 126 4.71 -9.45 -10.24
CA ASP A 126 5.04 -10.00 -8.92
C ASP A 126 5.14 -11.53 -8.95
N CYS A 127 4.20 -12.20 -9.62
CA CYS A 127 4.29 -13.64 -9.86
C CYS A 127 5.55 -14.04 -10.60
N LEU A 128 5.93 -13.28 -11.63
CA LEU A 128 7.14 -13.56 -12.42
C LEU A 128 8.43 -13.33 -11.61
N LEU A 129 8.38 -12.47 -10.61
CA LEU A 129 9.48 -12.13 -9.72
C LEU A 129 9.48 -12.93 -8.40
N GLY A 130 8.74 -14.03 -8.36
CA GLY A 130 8.71 -14.95 -7.21
C GLY A 130 7.92 -14.42 -6.00
N ASN A 131 6.97 -13.51 -6.23
CA ASN A 131 6.17 -12.86 -5.19
C ASN A 131 7.00 -12.03 -4.18
N LYS A 132 8.17 -11.58 -4.61
CA LYS A 132 9.03 -10.63 -3.88
C LYS A 132 9.47 -9.51 -4.81
N MET A 133 8.49 -8.79 -5.33
CA MET A 133 8.76 -7.66 -6.21
C MET A 133 9.26 -6.46 -5.41
N ALA A 134 10.33 -5.86 -5.90
CA ALA A 134 10.79 -4.55 -5.48
C ALA A 134 10.76 -3.59 -6.67
N THR A 135 10.82 -2.31 -6.42
CA THR A 135 10.80 -1.33 -7.51
C THR A 135 11.87 -0.27 -7.35
N LEU A 136 12.54 0.06 -8.48
CA LEU A 136 13.54 1.12 -8.57
C LEU A 136 12.95 2.44 -9.05
N VAL A 137 11.93 2.42 -9.87
CA VAL A 137 11.32 3.60 -10.48
C VAL A 137 9.86 3.64 -10.07
N SER A 138 9.63 3.50 -8.81
CA SER A 138 8.28 3.42 -8.33
C SER A 138 7.66 4.76 -8.32
N LEU A 139 7.92 5.71 -8.34
CA LEU A 139 7.09 6.89 -8.40
C LEU A 139 5.91 6.81 -7.44
N ASN A 140 5.04 7.76 -7.59
CA ASN A 140 3.77 7.79 -6.88
C ASN A 140 2.77 6.69 -7.30
N PHE A 141 3.08 5.89 -8.33
CA PHE A 141 2.17 4.83 -8.77
C PHE A 141 2.27 3.56 -7.95
N GLY A 142 3.48 3.16 -7.58
CA GLY A 142 3.69 1.92 -6.85
C GLY A 142 2.86 1.86 -5.57
N HIS A 143 2.70 2.96 -4.87
CA HIS A 143 1.97 2.98 -3.60
C HIS A 143 0.48 2.61 -3.71
N TYR A 144 -0.16 2.78 -4.87
CA TYR A 144 -1.53 2.33 -5.10
C TYR A 144 -1.67 0.80 -5.06
N PHE A 145 -0.56 0.05 -5.20
CA PHE A 145 -0.57 -1.41 -5.26
C PHE A 145 -0.02 -2.09 -4.00
N MET A 146 0.44 -1.31 -3.03
CA MET A 146 0.98 -1.82 -1.77
C MET A 146 -0.06 -2.60 -0.96
N ARG A 147 -1.32 -2.20 -1.02
CA ARG A 147 -2.42 -2.89 -0.35
C ARG A 147 -2.54 -4.34 -0.81
N GLU A 148 -2.28 -4.63 -2.05
CA GLU A 148 -2.35 -5.97 -2.65
C GLU A 148 -1.05 -6.77 -2.48
N CYS A 149 -0.13 -6.29 -1.66
CA CYS A 149 1.16 -6.95 -1.37
C CYS A 149 2.01 -7.22 -2.63
N CYS A 150 1.89 -6.40 -3.65
CA CYS A 150 2.72 -6.51 -4.85
C CYS A 150 4.17 -6.17 -4.59
N TYR A 151 4.45 -5.33 -3.60
CA TYR A 151 5.80 -4.88 -3.27
C TYR A 151 6.22 -5.30 -1.88
N THR A 152 7.41 -5.88 -1.77
CA THR A 152 8.07 -6.17 -0.49
C THR A 152 9.08 -5.11 -0.10
N LEU A 153 9.51 -4.29 -1.05
CA LEU A 153 10.43 -3.19 -0.88
C LEU A 153 10.08 -2.11 -1.92
N ILE A 154 9.99 -0.85 -1.51
CA ILE A 154 9.64 0.25 -2.43
C ILE A 154 10.72 1.31 -2.43
N GLY A 155 11.05 1.82 -3.61
CA GLY A 155 12.04 2.87 -3.78
C GLY A 155 11.90 3.59 -5.09
N ALA A 156 12.74 4.58 -5.32
CA ALA A 156 12.82 5.26 -6.59
C ALA A 156 14.27 5.34 -7.06
N GLU A 157 14.45 5.16 -8.34
CA GLU A 157 15.67 5.53 -9.02
C GLU A 157 15.69 7.05 -9.21
N THR A 158 16.53 7.73 -8.45
CA THR A 158 16.65 9.19 -8.51
C THR A 158 17.79 9.62 -9.44
N ALA A 159 17.79 10.87 -9.85
CA ALA A 159 18.76 11.48 -10.75
C ALA A 159 18.62 11.16 -12.25
N GLN A 160 17.68 10.35 -12.66
CA GLN A 160 17.37 10.18 -14.09
C GLN A 160 16.43 11.26 -14.64
N ALA A 161 16.84 12.51 -14.61
CA ALA A 161 16.01 13.61 -15.10
C ALA A 161 14.72 13.86 -14.34
N LEU A 162 14.66 13.41 -13.12
CA LEU A 162 13.51 13.56 -12.27
C LEU A 162 13.89 14.48 -11.11
N PRO A 163 13.56 15.75 -11.21
CA PRO A 163 14.03 16.80 -10.29
C PRO A 163 13.33 16.81 -8.95
N ASN A 164 12.52 15.85 -8.70
CA ASN A 164 11.54 15.83 -7.64
C ASN A 164 11.73 14.64 -6.72
N ALA A 165 13.00 14.32 -6.38
CA ALA A 165 13.32 13.24 -5.45
C ALA A 165 12.54 13.36 -4.12
N GLN A 166 12.43 14.55 -3.57
CA GLN A 166 11.69 14.79 -2.33
C GLN A 166 10.21 14.40 -2.44
N ILE A 167 9.57 14.75 -3.55
CA ILE A 167 8.15 14.44 -3.73
C ILE A 167 7.92 12.94 -3.95
N TYR A 168 8.82 12.25 -4.63
CA TYR A 168 8.76 10.79 -4.72
C TYR A 168 8.75 10.16 -3.34
N TYR A 169 9.68 10.58 -2.48
CA TYR A 169 9.79 9.99 -1.16
C TYR A 169 8.69 10.43 -0.19
N SER A 170 8.01 11.54 -0.45
CA SER A 170 6.79 11.86 0.30
C SER A 170 5.69 10.82 0.06
N PHE A 171 5.52 10.33 -1.18
CA PHE A 171 4.61 9.23 -1.50
C PHE A 171 5.14 7.88 -1.03
N ILE A 172 6.42 7.58 -1.23
CA ILE A 172 7.05 6.31 -0.87
C ILE A 172 7.03 6.11 0.65
N ARG A 173 7.43 7.11 1.44
CA ARG A 173 7.37 7.05 2.91
C ARG A 173 5.95 6.90 3.41
N GLY A 174 5.02 7.67 2.85
CA GLY A 174 3.61 7.56 3.18
C GLY A 174 3.06 6.16 2.92
N ALA A 175 3.32 5.61 1.75
CA ALA A 175 2.91 4.24 1.40
C ALA A 175 3.58 3.18 2.29
N GLY A 176 4.88 3.32 2.52
CA GLY A 176 5.63 2.40 3.39
C GLY A 176 5.05 2.34 4.80
N LYS A 177 4.73 3.51 5.39
CA LYS A 177 4.08 3.60 6.70
C LYS A 177 2.65 3.05 6.68
N GLN A 178 1.88 3.34 5.62
CA GLN A 178 0.48 2.94 5.52
C GLN A 178 0.31 1.43 5.35
N TYR A 179 1.20 0.79 4.61
CA TYR A 179 1.09 -0.64 4.25
C TYR A 179 2.16 -1.52 4.86
N GLY A 180 3.04 -0.96 5.70
CA GLY A 180 4.08 -1.74 6.38
C GLY A 180 5.20 -2.22 5.46
N VAL A 181 5.50 -1.48 4.40
CA VAL A 181 6.55 -1.84 3.42
C VAL A 181 7.78 -0.95 3.63
N PRO A 182 8.97 -1.51 3.81
CA PRO A 182 10.20 -0.74 3.92
C PRO A 182 10.54 -0.04 2.61
N TRP A 183 11.25 1.09 2.70
CA TRP A 183 11.66 1.86 1.54
C TRP A 183 13.17 2.02 1.46
N PHE A 184 13.66 2.19 0.24
CA PHE A 184 15.08 2.31 -0.07
C PHE A 184 15.34 3.40 -1.12
N GLY A 185 16.60 3.81 -1.26
CA GLY A 185 17.05 4.76 -2.26
C GLY A 185 17.99 4.12 -3.28
N ASN A 186 17.70 4.32 -4.56
CA ASN A 186 18.63 4.01 -5.65
C ASN A 186 19.06 5.29 -6.33
N VAL A 187 20.35 5.59 -6.30
CA VAL A 187 20.89 6.78 -6.95
C VAL A 187 21.50 6.39 -8.30
N SER A 188 20.84 6.82 -9.38
CA SER A 188 21.34 6.57 -10.72
C SER A 188 22.52 7.48 -11.06
N VAL A 189 23.55 6.88 -11.61
CA VAL A 189 24.73 7.60 -12.13
C VAL A 189 24.56 7.97 -13.59
N PHE A 190 23.56 7.43 -14.24
CA PHE A 190 23.29 7.70 -15.65
C PHE A 190 22.51 8.99 -15.78
N ASN A 191 23.00 9.84 -16.65
CA ASN A 191 22.38 11.11 -16.93
C ASN A 191 22.02 11.21 -18.39
N ARG A 192 20.75 11.36 -18.65
CA ARG A 192 20.27 11.78 -19.96
C ARG A 192 20.10 13.31 -19.97
N TRP A 193 19.77 13.86 -18.80
CA TRP A 193 19.18 15.16 -18.68
C TRP A 193 19.55 15.88 -17.39
N GLY A 194 20.49 15.34 -16.71
CA GLY A 194 20.76 15.79 -15.37
C GLY A 194 21.50 17.11 -15.28
N TRP A 195 22.12 17.31 -14.16
CA TRP A 195 22.83 18.52 -13.82
C TRP A 195 23.98 18.76 -14.80
N LYS A 196 23.89 19.82 -15.57
CA LYS A 196 24.92 20.24 -16.51
C LYS A 196 25.97 21.05 -15.80
N ALA A 197 27.18 20.53 -15.75
CA ALA A 197 28.33 21.29 -15.25
C ALA A 197 28.71 22.43 -16.18
N TYR A 198 28.58 22.17 -17.47
CA TYR A 198 29.01 23.08 -18.53
C TYR A 198 27.94 23.21 -19.59
N PRO A 199 27.01 24.15 -19.41
CA PRO A 199 25.96 24.38 -20.39
C PRO A 199 26.48 24.69 -21.81
N LYS A 200 27.65 25.28 -21.91
CA LYS A 200 28.27 25.63 -23.20
C LYS A 200 28.89 24.43 -23.91
N GLU A 201 29.34 23.44 -23.18
CA GLU A 201 30.02 22.25 -23.70
C GLU A 201 29.07 21.06 -23.83
N TYR A 202 27.86 21.21 -23.29
CA TYR A 202 26.86 20.18 -23.38
C TYR A 202 26.37 20.08 -24.81
N ASP A 203 26.61 18.92 -25.42
CA ASP A 203 26.14 18.64 -26.75
C ASP A 203 24.62 18.80 -26.81
N SER A 204 24.12 19.28 -27.90
CA SER A 204 22.70 19.52 -28.17
C SER A 204 21.82 18.27 -28.08
N ASP A 205 22.42 17.08 -27.98
CA ASP A 205 21.68 15.83 -27.82
C ASP A 205 21.42 15.53 -26.31
N PRO A 206 20.24 15.84 -25.80
CA PRO A 206 19.88 15.55 -24.41
C PRO A 206 19.73 14.05 -24.12
N LEU A 207 19.76 13.20 -25.15
CA LEU A 207 19.62 11.76 -25.02
C LEU A 207 20.96 11.04 -24.89
N LYS A 208 22.08 11.73 -24.91
CA LYS A 208 23.38 11.13 -24.65
C LYS A 208 23.39 10.49 -23.26
N LYS A 209 23.74 9.21 -23.26
CA LYS A 209 23.77 8.38 -22.07
C LYS A 209 25.20 8.10 -21.66
N GLY A 210 25.38 7.80 -20.40
CA GLY A 210 26.64 7.35 -19.83
C GLY A 210 27.11 8.23 -18.69
N PRO A 211 27.95 7.69 -17.80
CA PRO A 211 28.53 8.43 -16.71
C PRO A 211 29.56 9.45 -17.20
N GLY A 212 29.73 10.50 -16.45
CA GLY A 212 30.77 11.48 -16.70
C GLY A 212 30.27 12.91 -16.55
N PRO A 213 31.21 13.89 -16.56
CA PRO A 213 30.91 15.27 -16.30
C PRO A 213 29.99 15.91 -17.34
N ASP A 214 30.12 15.45 -18.56
CA ASP A 214 29.32 15.92 -19.69
C ASP A 214 28.08 15.01 -19.97
N LYS A 215 27.97 13.88 -19.27
CA LYS A 215 26.96 12.88 -19.54
C LYS A 215 26.31 12.30 -18.31
N GLY A 216 26.89 12.49 -17.14
CA GLY A 216 26.43 11.90 -15.91
C GLY A 216 25.85 12.94 -14.96
N THR A 217 25.28 12.45 -13.87
CA THR A 217 24.82 13.25 -12.76
C THR A 217 26.03 13.83 -11.99
N SER A 218 25.92 15.04 -11.51
CA SER A 218 27.01 15.67 -10.75
C SER A 218 27.30 14.93 -9.44
N LEU A 219 28.56 14.94 -9.03
CA LEU A 219 28.97 14.37 -7.75
C LEU A 219 28.27 15.03 -6.56
N ALA A 220 28.07 16.36 -6.64
CA ALA A 220 27.36 17.10 -5.61
C ALA A 220 25.92 16.64 -5.45
N LEU A 221 25.21 16.39 -6.55
CA LEU A 221 23.85 15.85 -6.48
C LEU A 221 23.83 14.41 -5.99
N MET A 222 24.72 13.55 -6.48
CA MET A 222 24.85 12.16 -6.01
C MET A 222 25.03 12.10 -4.49
N LYS A 223 25.89 12.97 -3.98
CA LYS A 223 26.11 13.10 -2.53
C LYS A 223 24.83 13.54 -1.81
N LYS A 224 24.12 14.56 -2.31
CA LYS A 224 22.86 15.02 -1.73
C LYS A 224 21.82 13.90 -1.67
N LEU A 225 21.60 13.20 -2.76
CA LEU A 225 20.65 12.10 -2.83
C LEU A 225 21.00 10.95 -1.89
N MET A 226 22.27 10.64 -1.70
CA MET A 226 22.73 9.62 -0.76
C MET A 226 22.42 10.01 0.69
N TYR A 227 22.80 11.21 1.11
CA TYR A 227 22.53 11.69 2.48
C TYR A 227 21.04 11.93 2.74
N GLU A 228 20.30 12.40 1.76
CA GLU A 228 18.84 12.56 1.84
C GLU A 228 18.16 11.25 2.24
N GLN A 229 18.55 10.12 1.64
CA GLN A 229 18.00 8.81 1.96
C GLN A 229 18.28 8.36 3.40
N ILE A 230 19.47 8.69 3.92
CA ILE A 230 19.80 8.43 5.33
C ILE A 230 18.84 9.19 6.25
N PHE A 231 18.56 10.47 5.93
CA PHE A 231 17.64 11.29 6.71
C PHE A 231 16.17 10.96 6.49
N TYR A 232 15.82 10.30 5.38
CA TYR A 232 14.47 9.75 5.14
C TYR A 232 14.21 8.44 5.86
N ASN A 233 15.15 7.96 6.65
CA ASN A 233 15.09 6.66 7.32
C ASN A 233 14.90 5.49 6.34
N SER A 234 15.47 5.58 5.15
CA SER A 234 15.48 4.46 4.19
C SER A 234 16.26 3.28 4.77
N VAL A 235 15.74 2.06 4.57
CA VAL A 235 16.42 0.84 5.06
C VAL A 235 17.70 0.55 4.30
N ALA A 236 17.83 1.09 3.09
CA ALA A 236 18.99 0.98 2.25
C ALA A 236 19.13 2.18 1.33
N VAL A 237 20.35 2.47 0.93
CA VAL A 237 20.68 3.40 -0.15
C VAL A 237 21.96 2.97 -0.84
N GLY A 238 22.03 3.13 -2.13
CA GLY A 238 23.21 2.81 -2.90
C GLY A 238 23.20 3.43 -4.29
N PHE A 239 24.34 3.35 -4.95
CA PHE A 239 24.42 3.69 -6.36
C PHE A 239 24.12 2.48 -7.23
N GLU A 240 23.40 2.71 -8.28
CA GLU A 240 23.08 1.72 -9.30
C GLU A 240 24.33 1.04 -9.90
N SER A 241 25.40 1.80 -10.06
CA SER A 241 26.65 1.32 -10.64
C SER A 241 27.81 2.29 -10.38
N SER A 242 28.97 2.02 -11.02
CA SER A 242 30.10 2.97 -11.14
C SER A 242 30.87 3.24 -9.83
N CYS A 243 30.74 2.40 -8.81
CA CYS A 243 31.56 2.54 -7.60
C CYS A 243 33.05 2.26 -7.84
N TYR A 244 33.40 1.59 -8.93
CA TYR A 244 34.80 1.27 -9.28
C TYR A 244 35.18 1.74 -10.67
N TRP A 245 36.46 2.11 -10.81
CA TRP A 245 37.13 2.29 -12.08
C TRP A 245 37.97 1.07 -12.41
N ASN A 246 37.92 0.65 -13.68
CA ASN A 246 38.71 -0.48 -14.17
C ASN A 246 38.65 -1.75 -13.28
N GLY A 247 37.52 -1.90 -12.56
CA GLY A 247 37.24 -3.10 -11.77
C GLY A 247 37.89 -3.17 -10.39
N ASP A 248 38.79 -2.28 -10.03
CA ASP A 248 39.55 -2.41 -8.77
C ASP A 248 39.75 -1.12 -7.97
N GLN A 249 39.79 0.02 -8.59
CA GLN A 249 39.98 1.31 -7.91
C GLN A 249 38.65 1.98 -7.66
N LEU A 250 38.43 2.46 -6.42
CA LEU A 250 37.27 3.26 -6.10
C LEU A 250 37.17 4.50 -6.98
N SER A 251 36.02 4.68 -7.60
CA SER A 251 35.65 5.89 -8.32
C SER A 251 35.28 7.01 -7.33
N PRO A 252 35.11 8.27 -7.79
CA PRO A 252 34.52 9.32 -7.00
C PRO A 252 33.13 8.97 -6.43
N VAL A 253 32.31 8.25 -7.19
CA VAL A 253 30.98 7.75 -6.75
C VAL A 253 31.16 6.72 -5.62
N GLY A 254 32.07 5.77 -5.79
CA GLY A 254 32.38 4.80 -4.72
C GLY A 254 32.86 5.46 -3.44
N ARG A 255 33.66 6.55 -3.55
CA ARG A 255 34.07 7.33 -2.38
C ARG A 255 32.91 8.05 -1.68
N ILE A 256 31.91 8.54 -2.42
CA ILE A 256 30.71 9.12 -1.84
C ILE A 256 29.95 8.05 -1.03
N GLN A 257 29.76 6.86 -1.60
CA GLN A 257 29.09 5.77 -0.90
C GLN A 257 29.86 5.33 0.36
N GLN A 258 31.17 5.14 0.23
CA GLN A 258 32.04 4.82 1.38
C GLN A 258 31.95 5.90 2.46
N GLY A 259 32.02 7.19 2.08
CA GLY A 259 31.90 8.32 2.99
C GLY A 259 30.55 8.35 3.72
N ALA A 260 29.46 8.01 3.05
CA ALA A 260 28.12 7.93 3.66
C ALA A 260 28.03 6.76 4.65
N VAL A 261 28.58 5.59 4.32
CA VAL A 261 28.63 4.43 5.22
C VAL A 261 29.50 4.75 6.45
N ASP A 262 30.68 5.34 6.25
CA ASP A 262 31.58 5.73 7.34
C ASP A 262 30.97 6.85 8.22
N TRP A 263 30.20 7.78 7.62
CA TRP A 263 29.47 8.81 8.37
C TRP A 263 28.41 8.18 9.28
N SER A 264 27.60 7.26 8.73
CA SER A 264 26.58 6.54 9.51
C SER A 264 27.20 5.70 10.62
N ALA A 265 28.32 5.04 10.37
CA ALA A 265 29.05 4.27 11.39
C ALA A 265 29.60 5.16 12.53
N ARG A 266 30.03 6.38 12.22
CA ARG A 266 30.57 7.34 13.22
C ARG A 266 29.49 8.04 14.03
N HIS A 267 28.41 8.44 13.39
CA HIS A 267 27.38 9.31 13.99
C HIS A 267 26.12 8.57 14.39
N GLY A 268 25.95 7.32 13.92
CA GLY A 268 24.78 6.49 14.16
C GLY A 268 23.53 6.98 13.40
N ASP A 269 22.40 6.51 13.86
CA ASP A 269 21.09 6.88 13.32
C ASP A 269 20.83 8.39 13.50
N PRO A 270 20.44 9.13 12.46
CA PRO A 270 20.11 10.55 12.59
C PRO A 270 18.89 10.84 13.47
N GLY A 271 18.10 9.81 13.83
CA GLY A 271 16.83 9.91 14.51
C GLY A 271 15.65 9.76 13.55
N VAL A 272 14.44 9.86 14.08
CA VAL A 272 13.21 9.75 13.29
C VAL A 272 12.94 11.05 12.54
N MET A 273 12.72 10.96 11.24
CA MET A 273 12.39 12.12 10.41
C MET A 273 11.13 12.81 10.92
N HIS A 274 11.19 14.13 11.06
CA HIS A 274 10.05 14.95 11.47
C HIS A 274 9.13 15.21 10.28
N VAL A 275 8.00 14.50 10.25
CA VAL A 275 7.00 14.60 9.19
C VAL A 275 5.61 14.82 9.81
N PRO A 276 5.30 16.05 10.22
CA PRO A 276 4.05 16.38 10.92
C PRO A 276 2.83 16.51 10.01
N VAL A 277 3.01 16.56 8.70
CA VAL A 277 1.94 16.79 7.73
C VAL A 277 1.66 15.54 6.92
N ALA A 278 0.40 15.11 6.88
CA ALA A 278 -0.09 14.15 5.91
C ALA A 278 -0.88 14.88 4.81
N VAL A 279 -0.58 14.58 3.55
CA VAL A 279 -1.35 15.00 2.39
C VAL A 279 -2.14 13.79 1.91
N MET A 280 -3.45 13.77 2.12
CA MET A 280 -4.30 12.64 1.77
C MET A 280 -4.93 12.82 0.41
N VAL A 281 -4.79 11.83 -0.46
CA VAL A 281 -5.44 11.74 -1.76
C VAL A 281 -6.41 10.55 -1.79
N ASP A 282 -7.41 10.60 -2.66
CA ASP A 282 -8.37 9.51 -2.81
C ASP A 282 -7.68 8.21 -3.27
N PHE A 283 -8.12 7.06 -2.76
CA PHE A 283 -7.50 5.78 -3.07
C PHE A 283 -7.46 5.49 -4.58
N TYR A 284 -8.52 5.83 -5.29
CA TYR A 284 -8.60 5.64 -6.74
C TYR A 284 -8.21 6.88 -7.55
N SER A 285 -7.60 7.90 -6.92
CA SER A 285 -7.31 9.15 -7.62
C SER A 285 -6.39 8.96 -8.83
N GLY A 286 -5.45 8.02 -8.72
CA GLY A 286 -4.46 7.78 -9.77
C GLY A 286 -3.62 9.03 -10.08
N TRP A 287 -3.50 9.95 -9.12
CA TRP A 287 -2.76 11.18 -9.30
C TRP A 287 -1.30 10.88 -9.64
N SER A 288 -0.78 11.57 -10.63
CA SER A 288 0.56 11.42 -11.15
C SER A 288 1.22 12.77 -11.32
N PHE A 289 2.55 12.80 -11.30
CA PHE A 289 3.30 14.00 -11.58
C PHE A 289 2.96 14.55 -12.97
N PRO A 290 2.72 15.83 -13.09
CA PRO A 290 2.85 16.49 -14.38
C PRO A 290 4.25 16.23 -14.96
N ARG A 291 4.33 15.90 -16.23
CA ARG A 291 5.61 15.68 -16.94
C ARG A 291 6.48 14.54 -16.38
N HIS A 292 5.85 13.46 -16.00
CA HIS A 292 6.57 12.24 -15.67
C HIS A 292 7.44 11.76 -16.85
N LEU A 293 8.60 11.17 -16.56
CA LEU A 293 9.58 10.72 -17.54
C LEU A 293 9.00 9.84 -18.66
N TYR A 294 8.17 8.88 -18.30
CA TYR A 294 7.57 7.94 -19.25
C TYR A 294 6.16 8.31 -19.67
N SER A 295 5.56 9.32 -19.06
CA SER A 295 4.23 9.78 -19.40
C SER A 295 4.29 10.85 -20.47
N GLY A 296 3.66 10.61 -21.60
CA GLY A 296 3.38 11.63 -22.58
C GLY A 296 2.21 12.55 -22.20
N GLN A 297 1.59 12.26 -21.07
CA GLN A 297 0.40 12.93 -20.59
C GLN A 297 0.75 14.00 -19.56
N VAL A 298 0.05 15.11 -19.60
CA VAL A 298 0.14 16.16 -18.62
C VAL A 298 -1.22 16.31 -17.97
N TYR A 299 -1.27 16.29 -16.63
CA TYR A 299 -2.51 16.37 -15.87
C TYR A 299 -3.56 15.32 -16.26
N LYS A 300 -3.17 14.07 -16.27
CA LYS A 300 -4.08 12.93 -16.44
C LYS A 300 -3.87 11.89 -15.37
N VAL A 301 -4.95 11.33 -14.91
CA VAL A 301 -4.93 10.21 -13.96
C VAL A 301 -4.87 8.89 -14.73
N TRP A 302 -4.23 7.89 -14.17
CA TRP A 302 -4.20 6.53 -14.71
C TRP A 302 -3.95 6.47 -16.23
N GLY A 303 -2.98 7.25 -16.70
CA GLY A 303 -2.59 7.27 -18.11
C GLY A 303 -3.41 8.21 -18.97
N ALA A 304 -4.71 8.13 -19.05
CA ALA A 304 -5.48 8.94 -20.01
C ALA A 304 -6.78 9.56 -19.47
N LEU A 305 -7.29 9.15 -18.33
CA LEU A 305 -8.45 9.82 -17.73
C LEU A 305 -8.11 11.28 -17.37
N PRO A 306 -8.99 12.25 -17.67
CA PRO A 306 -8.72 13.65 -17.35
C PRO A 306 -8.74 13.91 -15.85
N TYR A 307 -7.95 14.90 -15.42
CA TYR A 307 -8.09 15.46 -14.08
C TYR A 307 -9.35 16.31 -13.99
N GLU A 308 -9.99 16.28 -12.84
CA GLU A 308 -11.03 17.23 -12.45
C GLU A 308 -10.43 18.38 -11.61
N ALA A 309 -11.17 19.46 -11.42
CA ALA A 309 -10.68 20.64 -10.69
C ALA A 309 -10.08 20.27 -9.32
N GLY A 310 -10.70 19.33 -8.59
CA GLY A 310 -10.21 18.89 -7.29
C GLY A 310 -8.81 18.26 -7.33
N ASP A 311 -8.44 17.57 -8.40
CA ASP A 311 -7.14 16.92 -8.51
C ASP A 311 -5.98 17.93 -8.57
N TYR A 312 -6.23 19.12 -9.08
CA TYR A 312 -5.23 20.19 -9.18
C TYR A 312 -4.86 20.79 -7.80
N LEU A 313 -5.70 20.57 -6.78
CA LEU A 313 -5.33 20.95 -5.42
C LEU A 313 -4.11 20.15 -4.94
N THR A 314 -4.02 18.85 -5.26
CA THR A 314 -2.87 18.01 -4.93
C THR A 314 -1.58 18.62 -5.50
N ASP A 315 -1.61 18.96 -6.79
CA ASP A 315 -0.49 19.63 -7.46
C ASP A 315 -0.10 20.94 -6.77
N GLY A 316 -1.11 21.77 -6.46
CA GLY A 316 -0.91 23.06 -5.81
C GLY A 316 -0.33 22.95 -4.39
N VAL A 317 -0.78 21.98 -3.59
CA VAL A 317 -0.27 21.70 -2.25
C VAL A 317 1.18 21.26 -2.32
N LEU A 318 1.50 20.35 -3.22
CA LEU A 318 2.86 19.82 -3.38
C LEU A 318 3.82 20.90 -3.92
N ASP A 319 3.37 21.79 -4.80
CA ASP A 319 4.17 22.91 -5.26
C ASP A 319 4.43 23.98 -4.19
N MET A 320 3.59 24.09 -3.18
CA MET A 320 3.91 24.92 -2.01
C MET A 320 5.00 24.29 -1.15
N LEU A 321 4.96 22.98 -0.96
CA LEU A 321 5.95 22.25 -0.16
C LEU A 321 7.29 22.08 -0.88
N TYR A 322 7.24 21.87 -2.20
CA TYR A 322 8.38 21.60 -3.10
C TYR A 322 8.30 22.50 -4.34
N PRO A 323 8.56 23.82 -4.20
CA PRO A 323 8.34 24.79 -5.25
C PRO A 323 9.13 24.48 -6.52
N GLY A 324 8.42 24.47 -7.65
CA GLY A 324 9.03 24.26 -8.96
C GLY A 324 9.35 22.80 -9.26
N TYR A 325 8.82 21.84 -8.52
CA TYR A 325 9.07 20.43 -8.79
C TYR A 325 8.62 20.00 -10.19
N GLN A 326 7.58 20.66 -10.73
CA GLN A 326 7.12 20.42 -12.11
C GLN A 326 8.02 21.08 -13.16
N ASP A 327 8.72 22.14 -12.78
CA ASP A 327 9.53 22.93 -13.70
C ASP A 327 10.88 22.29 -13.99
N ALA A 328 11.43 21.63 -13.03
CA ALA A 328 12.65 20.88 -13.19
C ALA A 328 12.34 19.55 -13.89
N SER A 329 12.13 19.59 -15.16
CA SER A 329 11.81 18.42 -15.96
C SER A 329 12.94 18.05 -16.90
N TYR A 330 12.86 16.83 -17.32
CA TYR A 330 13.68 16.15 -18.29
C TYR A 330 14.20 16.97 -19.50
N PHE A 331 13.45 17.98 -19.93
CA PHE A 331 13.75 18.70 -21.16
C PHE A 331 14.18 20.13 -20.95
N ARG A 332 14.45 20.51 -19.72
CA ARG A 332 14.96 21.84 -19.38
C ARG A 332 16.43 21.79 -19.05
N ASP A 333 17.05 22.94 -19.06
CA ASP A 333 18.35 23.14 -18.44
C ASP A 333 18.18 23.12 -16.94
N GLU A 334 18.52 21.98 -16.38
CA GLU A 334 18.21 21.69 -15.01
C GLU A 334 19.17 22.40 -14.05
N ARG A 335 18.61 23.00 -13.03
CA ARG A 335 19.36 23.57 -11.93
C ARG A 335 19.78 22.50 -10.93
N GLY A 336 19.12 21.36 -10.97
CA GLY A 336 19.35 20.25 -10.10
C GLY A 336 18.12 19.37 -9.96
N PHE A 337 18.24 18.24 -9.27
CA PHE A 337 17.16 17.28 -9.08
C PHE A 337 16.45 17.43 -7.73
N ASN A 338 17.04 18.18 -6.81
CA ASN A 338 16.39 18.57 -5.58
C ASN A 338 15.82 19.97 -5.71
N VAL A 339 14.65 20.17 -5.15
CA VAL A 339 14.00 21.46 -5.08
C VAL A 339 14.04 22.03 -3.66
N ASP A 340 13.71 23.30 -3.54
CA ASP A 340 13.62 23.95 -2.25
C ASP A 340 12.56 23.34 -1.35
N THR A 341 12.78 23.42 -0.04
CA THR A 341 11.76 23.04 0.95
C THR A 341 11.54 24.21 1.92
N PRO A 342 10.72 25.20 1.54
CA PRO A 342 10.53 26.44 2.31
C PRO A 342 10.04 26.20 3.74
N TYR A 343 9.33 25.12 3.94
CA TYR A 343 8.79 24.72 5.24
C TYR A 343 9.60 23.60 5.90
N GLY A 344 10.69 23.16 5.28
CA GLY A 344 11.34 21.88 5.53
C GLY A 344 10.67 20.74 4.73
N ASP A 345 11.32 19.58 4.65
CA ASP A 345 10.73 18.37 4.09
C ASP A 345 9.85 17.69 5.17
N ILE A 346 8.60 18.13 5.27
CA ILE A 346 7.70 17.87 6.40
C ILE A 346 6.45 17.07 6.05
N ALA A 347 6.33 16.55 4.83
CA ALA A 347 5.09 15.93 4.39
C ALA A 347 5.25 14.50 3.89
N ASP A 348 4.30 13.65 4.24
CA ASP A 348 4.03 12.37 3.58
C ASP A 348 2.70 12.40 2.85
N CYS A 349 2.60 11.69 1.72
CA CYS A 349 1.34 11.51 1.01
C CYS A 349 0.71 10.17 1.41
N LEU A 350 -0.56 10.19 1.77
CA LEU A 350 -1.34 9.02 2.17
C LEU A 350 -2.53 8.82 1.23
N LEU A 351 -3.01 7.59 1.12
CA LEU A 351 -4.28 7.28 0.48
C LEU A 351 -5.43 7.32 1.48
N SER A 352 -6.65 7.55 0.97
CA SER A 352 -7.86 7.72 1.82
C SER A 352 -8.25 6.47 2.62
N ASP A 353 -7.65 5.32 2.35
CA ASP A 353 -7.76 4.11 3.17
C ASP A 353 -6.76 4.07 4.34
N ALA A 354 -6.05 5.16 4.64
CA ALA A 354 -5.10 5.22 5.76
C ALA A 354 -5.80 4.93 7.11
N PRO A 355 -5.24 4.03 7.93
CA PRO A 355 -5.86 3.65 9.20
C PRO A 355 -5.73 4.76 10.25
N ALA A 356 -6.67 4.78 11.20
CA ALA A 356 -6.73 5.80 12.26
C ALA A 356 -5.44 5.88 13.09
N TRP A 357 -4.79 4.73 13.38
CA TRP A 357 -3.54 4.70 14.12
C TRP A 357 -2.39 5.42 13.39
N LEU A 358 -2.38 5.37 12.05
CA LEU A 358 -1.37 6.07 11.26
C LEU A 358 -1.65 7.57 11.23
N LEU A 359 -2.91 7.98 11.03
CA LEU A 359 -3.28 9.40 11.00
C LEU A 359 -2.91 10.11 12.30
N ARG A 360 -3.02 9.44 13.44
CA ARG A 360 -2.63 9.98 14.76
C ARG A 360 -1.15 10.36 14.86
N GLN A 361 -0.31 9.92 13.95
CA GLN A 361 1.12 10.27 13.92
C GLN A 361 1.39 11.61 13.25
N TYR A 362 0.40 12.20 12.60
CA TYR A 362 0.51 13.47 11.92
C TYR A 362 -0.26 14.55 12.69
N ALA A 363 0.40 15.67 12.90
CA ALA A 363 -0.24 16.82 13.58
C ALA A 363 -1.29 17.48 12.68
N VAL A 364 -1.10 17.41 11.36
CA VAL A 364 -1.98 18.00 10.36
C VAL A 364 -2.29 16.99 9.27
N LEU A 365 -3.56 16.91 8.91
CA LEU A 365 -4.05 16.17 7.76
C LEU A 365 -4.69 17.14 6.76
N VAL A 366 -4.10 17.25 5.57
CA VAL A 366 -4.62 18.03 4.46
C VAL A 366 -5.30 17.12 3.46
N LEU A 367 -6.61 17.25 3.28
CA LEU A 367 -7.33 16.52 2.24
C LEU A 367 -7.09 17.21 0.89
N ALA A 368 -6.24 16.61 0.07
CA ALA A 368 -5.82 17.14 -1.23
C ALA A 368 -6.54 16.38 -2.35
N GLY A 369 -7.35 17.09 -3.09
CA GLY A 369 -8.18 16.51 -4.13
C GLY A 369 -9.60 16.23 -3.66
N ARG A 370 -10.37 15.61 -4.55
CA ARG A 370 -11.75 15.18 -4.27
C ARG A 370 -11.70 13.78 -3.69
N LEU A 371 -12.15 13.63 -2.44
CA LEU A 371 -12.23 12.32 -1.80
C LEU A 371 -13.60 11.69 -2.00
N THR A 372 -13.60 10.38 -2.23
CA THR A 372 -14.82 9.59 -2.28
C THR A 372 -15.36 9.39 -0.86
N PRO A 373 -16.57 9.89 -0.54
CA PRO A 373 -17.08 9.80 0.82
C PRO A 373 -17.48 8.35 1.15
N SER A 374 -17.09 7.90 2.35
CA SER A 374 -17.57 6.68 2.97
C SER A 374 -17.78 6.90 4.47
N GLU A 375 -18.59 6.09 5.12
CA GLU A 375 -18.78 6.19 6.57
C GLU A 375 -17.50 5.90 7.34
N GLU A 376 -16.72 4.92 6.88
CA GLU A 376 -15.43 4.58 7.47
C GLU A 376 -14.45 5.75 7.42
N LEU A 377 -14.33 6.42 6.27
CA LEU A 377 -13.50 7.62 6.15
C LEU A 377 -13.98 8.73 7.08
N ARG A 378 -15.30 8.98 7.13
CA ARG A 378 -15.89 9.98 8.03
C ARG A 378 -15.57 9.70 9.50
N ASP A 379 -15.72 8.45 9.92
CA ASP A 379 -15.44 8.04 11.30
C ASP A 379 -13.95 8.13 11.63
N THR A 380 -13.09 7.70 10.71
CA THR A 380 -11.64 7.83 10.84
C THR A 380 -11.23 9.30 11.01
N LEU A 381 -11.79 10.20 10.18
CA LEU A 381 -11.52 11.64 10.27
C LEU A 381 -12.09 12.28 11.54
N ARG A 382 -13.29 11.87 11.98
CA ARG A 382 -13.85 12.32 13.27
C ARG A 382 -12.97 11.88 14.45
N GLY A 383 -12.54 10.61 14.42
CA GLY A 383 -11.62 10.07 15.41
C GLY A 383 -10.29 10.81 15.45
N TYR A 384 -9.73 11.12 14.30
CA TYR A 384 -8.50 11.93 14.19
C TYR A 384 -8.66 13.32 14.83
N VAL A 385 -9.73 14.04 14.49
CA VAL A 385 -10.00 15.38 15.03
C VAL A 385 -10.30 15.34 16.54
N SER A 386 -11.09 14.36 17.00
CA SER A 386 -11.42 14.22 18.43
C SER A 386 -10.22 13.96 19.33
N GLN A 387 -9.15 13.40 18.75
CA GLN A 387 -7.87 13.15 19.43
C GLN A 387 -6.87 14.30 19.30
N GLY A 388 -7.31 15.46 18.81
CA GLY A 388 -6.50 16.67 18.72
C GLY A 388 -5.83 16.91 17.37
N GLY A 389 -6.03 16.07 16.38
CA GLY A 389 -5.52 16.26 15.03
C GLY A 389 -6.13 17.50 14.36
N TRP A 390 -5.33 18.15 13.52
CA TRP A 390 -5.78 19.32 12.76
C TRP A 390 -6.16 18.90 11.33
N LEU A 391 -7.45 18.90 11.03
CA LEU A 391 -7.99 18.58 9.71
C LEU A 391 -8.13 19.84 8.85
N VAL A 392 -7.55 19.84 7.66
CA VAL A 392 -7.65 20.90 6.66
C VAL A 392 -8.29 20.34 5.40
N MET A 393 -9.37 20.92 4.93
CA MET A 393 -10.09 20.44 3.75
C MET A 393 -10.80 21.59 3.02
N THR A 394 -11.15 21.36 1.77
CA THR A 394 -11.97 22.30 1.00
C THR A 394 -13.43 22.24 1.39
N ARG A 395 -14.20 23.26 1.02
CA ARG A 395 -15.64 23.28 1.21
C ARG A 395 -16.33 22.09 0.52
N GLY A 396 -15.90 21.72 -0.69
CA GLY A 396 -16.47 20.57 -1.41
C GLY A 396 -16.28 19.25 -0.67
N ASN A 397 -15.10 19.02 -0.08
CA ASN A 397 -14.88 17.87 0.79
C ASN A 397 -15.68 17.96 2.09
N ALA A 398 -15.79 19.15 2.69
CA ALA A 398 -16.60 19.35 3.92
C ALA A 398 -18.07 19.01 3.70
N GLU A 399 -18.66 19.49 2.61
CA GLU A 399 -20.05 19.22 2.24
C GLU A 399 -20.31 17.74 1.92
N SER A 400 -19.39 17.08 1.20
CA SER A 400 -19.55 15.68 0.80
C SER A 400 -19.26 14.68 1.93
N LEU A 401 -18.23 14.94 2.74
CA LEU A 401 -17.85 14.05 3.84
C LEU A 401 -18.74 14.28 5.08
N PHE A 402 -19.12 15.52 5.37
CA PHE A 402 -19.82 15.88 6.61
C PHE A 402 -21.12 16.65 6.37
N PRO A 403 -22.09 16.09 5.60
CA PRO A 403 -23.35 16.79 5.28
C PRO A 403 -24.21 17.10 6.52
N LYS A 404 -23.98 16.41 7.64
CA LYS A 404 -24.69 16.61 8.92
C LYS A 404 -23.92 17.52 9.89
N GLY A 405 -22.83 18.13 9.49
CA GLY A 405 -21.98 18.99 10.31
C GLY A 405 -20.57 18.49 10.51
N LEU A 406 -19.66 19.45 10.65
CA LEU A 406 -18.23 19.19 10.80
C LEU A 406 -17.91 18.45 12.11
N PRO A 407 -16.80 17.70 12.18
CA PRO A 407 -16.30 17.16 13.44
C PRO A 407 -16.02 18.27 14.45
N ALA A 408 -16.34 18.01 15.70
CA ALA A 408 -15.97 18.91 16.80
C ALA A 408 -14.47 18.83 17.07
N GLY A 409 -13.77 19.96 16.98
CA GLY A 409 -12.34 20.04 17.20
C GLY A 409 -11.63 20.97 16.21
N ARG A 410 -10.33 20.72 15.95
CA ARG A 410 -9.52 21.60 15.12
C ARG A 410 -9.71 21.30 13.63
N VAL A 411 -10.66 22.00 13.01
CA VAL A 411 -10.98 21.87 11.58
C VAL A 411 -10.81 23.23 10.90
N THR A 412 -10.14 23.24 9.76
CA THR A 412 -10.03 24.42 8.88
C THR A 412 -10.66 24.08 7.54
N VAL A 413 -11.66 24.85 7.13
CA VAL A 413 -12.30 24.71 5.82
C VAL A 413 -11.81 25.83 4.91
N ILE A 414 -11.24 25.45 3.77
CA ILE A 414 -10.90 26.35 2.67
C ILE A 414 -12.22 26.72 1.98
N PRO A 415 -12.56 28.03 1.87
CA PRO A 415 -13.91 28.47 1.47
C PRO A 415 -14.33 28.09 0.07
N SER A 416 -13.37 27.86 -0.85
CA SER A 416 -13.70 27.45 -2.21
C SER A 416 -14.06 25.95 -2.30
N PRO A 417 -14.82 25.52 -3.32
CA PRO A 417 -15.17 24.11 -3.49
C PRO A 417 -13.92 23.20 -3.57
N TRP A 418 -12.88 23.63 -4.30
CA TRP A 418 -11.69 22.79 -4.53
C TRP A 418 -10.34 23.46 -4.20
N GLY A 419 -10.33 24.69 -3.70
CA GLY A 419 -9.10 25.40 -3.32
C GLY A 419 -8.32 25.98 -4.51
N VAL A 420 -8.76 25.71 -5.72
CA VAL A 420 -8.16 26.16 -6.98
C VAL A 420 -9.16 27.01 -7.78
N ALA A 421 -8.72 27.61 -8.87
CA ALA A 421 -9.60 28.34 -9.78
C ALA A 421 -10.73 27.44 -10.30
N ASP A 422 -11.96 27.98 -10.40
CA ASP A 422 -13.13 27.20 -10.82
C ASP A 422 -13.16 26.92 -12.33
N THR A 423 -12.40 27.70 -13.11
CA THR A 423 -12.29 27.56 -14.56
C THR A 423 -10.82 27.55 -14.96
N PRO A 424 -10.47 26.87 -16.07
CA PRO A 424 -9.10 26.87 -16.55
C PRO A 424 -8.62 28.30 -16.89
N GLN A 425 -7.46 28.65 -16.32
CA GLN A 425 -6.84 29.96 -16.55
C GLN A 425 -5.92 29.98 -17.78
N CYS A 426 -5.55 28.81 -18.27
CA CYS A 426 -4.77 28.58 -19.48
C CYS A 426 -5.15 27.25 -20.11
N PRO A 427 -4.80 27.01 -21.40
CA PRO A 427 -4.94 25.69 -22.00
C PRO A 427 -4.20 24.61 -21.23
N LEU A 428 -4.71 23.38 -21.24
CA LEU A 428 -3.98 22.23 -20.67
C LEU A 428 -2.64 22.06 -21.37
N PRO A 429 -1.52 21.99 -20.64
CA PRO A 429 -0.22 21.77 -21.25
C PRO A 429 -0.18 20.46 -22.03
N VAL A 430 0.50 20.48 -23.17
CA VAL A 430 0.72 19.30 -24.01
C VAL A 430 2.19 18.91 -24.02
N ARG A 431 2.51 17.71 -24.50
CA ARG A 431 3.90 17.21 -24.53
C ARG A 431 4.86 18.12 -25.30
N SER A 432 4.40 18.85 -26.30
CA SER A 432 5.21 19.81 -27.06
C SER A 432 5.70 21.01 -26.22
N ASP A 433 5.10 21.24 -25.06
CA ASP A 433 5.50 22.31 -24.15
C ASP A 433 6.62 21.90 -23.18
N VAL A 434 7.16 20.72 -23.37
CA VAL A 434 8.31 20.23 -22.63
C VAL A 434 9.48 21.22 -22.76
N GLY A 435 10.11 21.56 -21.64
CA GLY A 435 11.17 22.57 -21.58
C GLY A 435 10.71 24.00 -21.29
N LYS A 436 9.43 24.25 -21.29
CA LYS A 436 8.83 25.52 -20.87
C LYS A 436 8.38 25.44 -19.41
N PRO A 437 8.26 26.57 -18.71
CA PRO A 437 7.54 26.61 -17.44
C PRO A 437 6.17 25.96 -17.59
N LEU A 438 5.76 25.19 -16.57
CA LEU A 438 4.46 24.55 -16.58
C LEU A 438 3.40 25.56 -16.14
N ASP A 439 2.60 26.06 -17.07
CA ASP A 439 1.44 26.85 -16.73
C ASP A 439 0.41 25.95 -16.02
N LYS A 440 -0.16 26.46 -14.94
CA LYS A 440 -1.15 25.74 -14.14
C LYS A 440 -2.56 26.09 -14.58
N PRO A 441 -3.29 25.17 -15.21
CA PRO A 441 -4.66 25.46 -15.67
C PRO A 441 -5.57 25.86 -14.52
N TYR A 442 -5.39 25.27 -13.35
CA TYR A 442 -6.17 25.56 -12.14
C TYR A 442 -5.23 25.94 -10.99
N PRO A 443 -4.72 27.16 -10.97
CA PRO A 443 -3.82 27.62 -9.92
C PRO A 443 -4.54 27.69 -8.57
N LEU A 444 -3.77 27.54 -7.48
CA LEU A 444 -4.28 27.76 -6.13
C LEU A 444 -4.85 29.18 -6.00
N LEU A 445 -6.01 29.28 -5.39
CA LEU A 445 -6.58 30.59 -5.03
C LEU A 445 -5.70 31.27 -3.96
N PRO A 446 -5.59 32.60 -3.97
CA PRO A 446 -4.78 33.34 -2.99
C PRO A 446 -5.17 33.02 -1.54
N GLU A 447 -6.44 32.85 -1.27
CA GLU A 447 -6.92 32.49 0.07
C GLU A 447 -6.51 31.06 0.47
N THR A 448 -6.60 30.10 -0.46
CA THR A 448 -6.10 28.72 -0.23
C THR A 448 -4.62 28.75 0.13
N ARG A 449 -3.82 29.48 -0.66
CA ARG A 449 -2.38 29.62 -0.42
C ARG A 449 -2.11 30.23 0.97
N ARG A 450 -2.83 31.27 1.34
CA ARG A 450 -2.66 31.93 2.65
C ARG A 450 -3.00 30.98 3.81
N ILE A 451 -4.08 30.20 3.68
CA ILE A 451 -4.46 29.22 4.73
C ILE A 451 -3.39 28.14 4.85
N LEU A 452 -2.99 27.53 3.73
CA LEU A 452 -1.98 26.48 3.74
C LEU A 452 -0.61 26.97 4.20
N ASP A 453 -0.21 28.19 3.83
CA ASP A 453 1.03 28.80 4.34
C ASP A 453 1.00 28.87 5.89
N GLY A 454 -0.07 29.35 6.46
CA GLY A 454 -0.22 29.37 7.92
C GLY A 454 -0.17 27.98 8.56
N VAL A 455 -0.78 26.98 7.91
CA VAL A 455 -0.74 25.59 8.37
C VAL A 455 0.67 25.05 8.36
N PHE A 456 1.40 25.18 7.26
CA PHE A 456 2.75 24.62 7.12
C PHE A 456 3.79 25.36 7.96
N ARG A 457 3.69 26.69 8.08
CA ARG A 457 4.53 27.47 8.99
C ARG A 457 4.47 26.98 10.43
N ALA A 458 3.30 26.61 10.89
CA ALA A 458 3.07 26.14 12.26
C ALA A 458 3.73 24.75 12.52
N GLN A 459 4.17 24.03 11.49
CA GLN A 459 4.75 22.70 11.63
C GLN A 459 6.29 22.69 11.61
N ARG A 460 6.92 23.83 11.36
CA ARG A 460 8.38 23.92 11.28
C ARG A 460 9.03 23.85 12.65
N ILE A 461 10.03 23.00 12.80
CA ILE A 461 10.94 23.04 13.97
C ILE A 461 12.12 23.96 13.65
N PHE A 462 12.72 23.77 12.49
CA PHE A 462 13.82 24.59 11.99
C PHE A 462 13.51 25.16 10.61
N ALA A 463 14.24 26.21 10.27
CA ALA A 463 14.20 26.82 8.95
C ALA A 463 15.58 27.36 8.56
N THR A 464 15.80 27.56 7.27
CA THR A 464 17.01 28.18 6.71
C THR A 464 16.89 29.69 6.57
N SER A 465 15.70 30.22 6.86
CA SER A 465 15.41 31.66 6.89
C SER A 465 14.17 31.92 7.76
N SER A 466 14.01 33.14 8.26
CA SER A 466 12.86 33.52 9.10
C SER A 466 11.52 33.37 8.35
N GLU A 467 11.50 33.71 7.07
CA GLU A 467 10.32 33.59 6.22
C GLU A 467 10.41 32.38 5.29
N PRO A 468 9.31 31.61 5.13
CA PRO A 468 9.27 30.53 4.15
C PRO A 468 9.33 31.09 2.73
N LYS A 469 10.42 30.83 2.06
CA LYS A 469 10.62 31.19 0.65
C LYS A 469 11.58 30.21 -0.01
N ALA A 470 11.41 30.05 -1.30
CA ALA A 470 12.39 29.35 -2.12
C ALA A 470 13.69 30.19 -2.16
N ASN A 471 14.75 29.64 -1.56
CA ASN A 471 16.05 30.31 -1.46
C ASN A 471 17.21 29.44 -1.97
N GLY A 472 16.89 28.35 -2.66
CA GLY A 472 17.86 27.39 -3.18
C GLY A 472 18.28 26.32 -2.17
N LEU A 473 17.62 26.25 -1.02
CA LEU A 473 17.96 25.31 0.04
C LEU A 473 16.85 24.32 0.32
N SER A 474 17.23 23.08 0.62
CA SER A 474 16.33 22.08 1.23
C SER A 474 16.81 21.72 2.63
N LEU A 475 15.87 21.36 3.49
CA LEU A 475 16.12 21.05 4.89
C LEU A 475 15.32 19.82 5.31
N VAL A 476 16.01 18.84 5.90
CA VAL A 476 15.42 17.67 6.55
C VAL A 476 15.77 17.68 8.03
N THR A 477 14.80 17.48 8.89
CA THR A 477 14.98 17.41 10.35
C THR A 477 14.66 16.01 10.85
N CYS A 478 15.56 15.40 11.60
CA CYS A 478 15.34 14.15 12.32
C CYS A 478 15.36 14.40 13.83
N ARG A 479 14.41 13.79 14.54
CA ARG A 479 14.31 13.88 16.01
C ARG A 479 15.03 12.69 16.64
N ARG A 480 15.96 12.96 17.54
CA ARG A 480 16.67 11.95 18.34
C ARG A 480 16.06 11.80 19.74
N GLY A 481 15.43 12.85 20.24
CA GLY A 481 14.78 12.91 21.52
C GLY A 481 14.21 14.31 21.77
N LYS A 482 13.71 14.54 22.99
CA LYS A 482 13.15 15.84 23.36
C LYS A 482 14.24 16.92 23.30
N GLY A 483 14.07 17.90 22.41
CA GLY A 483 15.03 18.99 22.23
C GLY A 483 16.38 18.56 21.60
N ASP A 484 16.52 17.35 21.06
CA ASP A 484 17.73 16.85 20.40
C ASP A 484 17.40 16.42 18.96
N TYR A 485 18.06 17.04 17.99
CA TYR A 485 17.76 16.87 16.57
C TYR A 485 19.03 16.72 15.75
N THR A 486 18.91 16.04 14.62
CA THR A 486 19.88 16.09 13.53
C THR A 486 19.23 16.78 12.34
N VAL A 487 19.90 17.79 11.80
CA VAL A 487 19.37 18.63 10.71
C VAL A 487 20.32 18.56 9.53
N CYS A 488 19.80 18.20 8.37
CA CYS A 488 20.53 18.17 7.11
C CYS A 488 20.06 19.34 6.23
N VAL A 489 21.00 20.17 5.78
CA VAL A 489 20.75 21.29 4.89
C VAL A 489 21.52 21.09 3.60
N MET A 490 20.89 21.29 2.45
CA MET A 490 21.47 21.09 1.13
C MET A 490 21.28 22.33 0.29
N ASN A 491 22.36 22.77 -0.36
CA ASN A 491 22.29 23.81 -1.38
C ASN A 491 22.03 23.18 -2.75
N ASN A 492 20.88 23.50 -3.32
CA ASN A 492 20.41 22.97 -4.61
C ASN A 492 20.77 23.88 -5.79
N THR A 493 21.68 24.85 -5.60
CA THR A 493 22.05 25.82 -6.60
C THR A 493 23.54 25.74 -6.98
N TRP A 494 23.88 26.39 -8.07
CA TRP A 494 25.26 26.54 -8.58
C TRP A 494 26.08 27.61 -7.85
N GLU A 495 25.47 28.33 -6.92
CA GLU A 495 26.07 29.44 -6.20
C GLU A 495 26.06 29.21 -4.71
N PRO A 496 27.04 29.75 -3.99
CA PRO A 496 26.96 29.82 -2.53
C PRO A 496 25.71 30.58 -2.09
N ARG A 497 25.02 30.06 -1.07
CA ARG A 497 23.79 30.66 -0.55
C ARG A 497 23.96 31.13 0.89
N PRO A 498 23.44 32.30 1.23
CA PRO A 498 23.31 32.71 2.63
C PRO A 498 22.50 31.66 3.38
N PHE A 499 22.95 31.31 4.57
CA PHE A 499 22.37 30.27 5.38
C PHE A 499 22.38 30.66 6.86
N ALA A 500 21.24 30.56 7.49
CA ALA A 500 21.08 30.61 8.92
C ALA A 500 20.11 29.56 9.38
N LEU A 501 20.56 28.64 10.22
CA LEU A 501 19.66 27.68 10.86
C LEU A 501 19.02 28.37 12.06
N VAL A 502 17.70 28.56 11.96
CA VAL A 502 16.89 29.18 13.01
C VAL A 502 15.88 28.18 13.57
N ALA A 503 15.65 28.23 14.88
CA ALA A 503 14.53 27.52 15.48
C ALA A 503 13.24 28.33 15.25
N CYS A 504 12.19 27.69 14.76
CA CYS A 504 10.90 28.32 14.51
C CYS A 504 10.08 28.48 15.80
N ALA A 505 10.39 27.66 16.81
CA ALA A 505 9.88 27.78 18.17
C ALA A 505 11.01 27.51 19.16
N GLY A 506 11.07 28.29 20.27
CA GLY A 506 12.16 28.19 21.23
C GLY A 506 13.50 28.73 20.72
N ARG A 507 14.58 28.30 21.32
CA ARG A 507 15.95 28.74 21.01
C ARG A 507 16.89 27.57 20.83
N ILE A 508 17.84 27.69 19.89
CA ILE A 508 18.97 26.77 19.76
C ILE A 508 19.91 27.04 20.95
N THR A 509 20.11 26.00 21.75
CA THR A 509 21.01 26.03 22.93
C THR A 509 22.39 25.49 22.64
N ALA A 510 22.49 24.58 21.64
CA ALA A 510 23.76 24.08 21.13
C ALA A 510 23.60 23.68 19.65
N LYS A 511 24.66 23.89 18.87
CA LYS A 511 24.77 23.50 17.48
C LYS A 511 26.20 22.99 17.22
N GLU A 512 26.28 21.75 16.74
CA GLU A 512 27.53 21.09 16.35
C GLU A 512 27.39 20.64 14.90
N GLU A 513 28.37 20.96 14.06
CA GLU A 513 28.44 20.43 12.70
C GLU A 513 28.99 19.01 12.71
N LEU A 514 28.31 18.10 12.05
CA LEU A 514 28.76 16.73 11.82
C LEU A 514 29.33 16.68 10.40
N PRO A 515 30.62 16.79 10.21
CA PRO A 515 31.21 16.95 8.90
C PRO A 515 31.01 15.69 8.06
N THR A 516 30.59 15.89 6.82
CA THR A 516 30.65 14.86 5.78
C THR A 516 32.09 14.72 5.29
N ASP A 517 32.39 13.68 4.50
CA ASP A 517 33.73 13.54 3.94
C ASP A 517 34.09 14.74 3.04
N VAL A 518 35.17 15.45 3.39
CA VAL A 518 35.60 16.66 2.68
C VAL A 518 36.25 16.35 1.34
N SER A 519 36.79 15.13 1.17
CA SER A 519 37.47 14.72 -0.07
C SER A 519 36.59 14.80 -1.32
N GLU A 520 35.29 14.78 -1.14
CA GLU A 520 34.32 14.88 -2.24
C GLU A 520 34.07 16.30 -2.70
N ARG A 521 34.42 17.29 -1.89
CA ARG A 521 34.30 18.71 -2.25
C ARG A 521 35.35 19.02 -3.30
N GLY A 522 34.95 19.59 -4.41
CA GLY A 522 35.84 19.92 -5.49
C GLY A 522 36.25 18.75 -6.39
N GLN A 523 35.67 17.57 -6.19
CA GLN A 523 35.77 16.53 -7.21
C GLN A 523 34.88 16.82 -8.39
N ILE A 524 35.43 16.76 -9.56
CA ILE A 524 34.86 17.35 -10.77
C ILE A 524 34.62 16.25 -11.79
N GLY A 525 33.70 15.36 -11.56
CA GLY A 525 33.34 14.32 -12.50
C GLY A 525 34.09 13.01 -12.34
N PHE A 526 33.93 12.14 -13.30
CA PHE A 526 34.44 10.78 -13.27
C PHE A 526 35.86 10.66 -13.81
N ALA A 527 36.23 11.48 -14.76
CA ALA A 527 37.56 11.45 -15.34
C ALA A 527 38.49 12.50 -14.69
N PRO A 528 39.74 12.16 -14.39
CA PRO A 528 40.64 13.03 -13.70
C PRO A 528 40.90 14.39 -14.37
N ASN A 529 40.71 14.45 -15.68
CA ASN A 529 41.03 15.64 -16.49
C ASN A 529 39.78 16.41 -16.96
N THR A 530 38.60 16.02 -16.50
CA THR A 530 37.36 16.67 -16.90
C THR A 530 36.79 17.46 -15.76
N VAL A 531 36.43 18.65 -16.01
CA VAL A 531 35.79 19.53 -15.04
C VAL A 531 34.30 19.30 -15.07
N SER A 532 33.66 19.07 -13.92
CA SER A 532 32.23 18.95 -13.83
C SER A 532 31.67 19.88 -12.77
N ASN A 533 30.52 19.55 -12.20
CA ASN A 533 29.94 20.35 -11.13
C ASN A 533 30.84 20.43 -9.92
N VAL A 534 31.37 21.56 -9.68
CA VAL A 534 32.23 21.83 -8.55
C VAL A 534 31.39 22.36 -7.41
N VAL A 535 31.70 21.93 -6.21
CA VAL A 535 31.29 22.67 -5.03
C VAL A 535 32.05 24.01 -5.04
N VAL A 536 31.35 25.09 -5.32
CA VAL A 536 31.93 26.41 -5.45
C VAL A 536 31.84 27.17 -4.12
N GLY A 537 32.97 27.72 -3.71
CA GLY A 537 33.09 28.44 -2.45
C GLY A 537 33.41 27.54 -1.27
N THR A 538 33.46 28.12 -0.10
CA THR A 538 33.74 27.42 1.17
C THR A 538 32.54 27.60 2.10
N ASP A 539 32.18 26.57 2.83
CA ASP A 539 31.17 26.70 3.88
C ASP A 539 31.73 27.58 5.00
N THR A 540 30.92 28.51 5.43
CA THR A 540 31.17 29.38 6.57
C THR A 540 29.96 29.37 7.51
N ASP A 541 30.05 30.03 8.65
CA ASP A 541 28.91 30.13 9.57
C ASP A 541 27.67 30.78 8.94
N GLY A 542 27.85 31.63 7.93
CA GLY A 542 26.75 32.34 7.27
C GLY A 542 26.48 31.90 5.83
N THR A 543 27.17 30.87 5.32
CA THR A 543 27.08 30.50 3.91
C THR A 543 27.25 29.00 3.70
N ILE A 544 26.43 28.41 2.86
CA ILE A 544 26.58 27.06 2.35
C ILE A 544 27.08 27.12 0.91
N ALA A 545 28.17 26.43 0.62
CA ALA A 545 28.76 26.39 -0.71
C ALA A 545 27.80 25.76 -1.75
N ALA A 546 27.99 26.11 -3.01
CA ALA A 546 27.20 25.59 -4.11
C ALA A 546 27.23 24.04 -4.12
N GLY A 547 26.05 23.39 -4.16
CA GLY A 547 25.92 21.93 -4.18
C GLY A 547 26.29 21.22 -2.87
N ALA A 548 26.64 21.94 -1.81
CA ALA A 548 27.09 21.34 -0.56
C ALA A 548 25.96 20.77 0.29
N VAL A 549 26.32 19.78 1.11
CA VAL A 549 25.52 19.18 2.18
C VAL A 549 26.17 19.54 3.51
N ARG A 550 25.40 20.10 4.43
CA ARG A 550 25.83 20.36 5.79
C ARG A 550 24.90 19.68 6.79
N ILE A 551 25.45 19.03 7.77
CA ILE A 551 24.67 18.28 8.77
C ILE A 551 25.03 18.82 10.16
N PHE A 552 24.00 19.07 10.96
CA PHE A 552 24.15 19.63 12.30
C PHE A 552 23.41 18.78 13.32
N ARG A 553 24.06 18.53 14.46
CA ARG A 553 23.36 18.17 15.67
C ARG A 553 22.95 19.44 16.40
N VAL A 554 21.66 19.53 16.72
CA VAL A 554 21.07 20.75 17.28
C VAL A 554 20.30 20.41 18.54
N LYS A 555 20.57 21.15 19.61
CA LYS A 555 19.77 21.11 20.82
C LYS A 555 18.97 22.39 20.97
N THR A 556 17.76 22.25 21.47
CA THR A 556 16.85 23.37 21.72
C THR A 556 16.37 23.33 23.16
N ASP A 557 15.90 24.49 23.65
CA ASP A 557 15.19 24.53 24.92
C ASP A 557 13.82 23.83 24.83
N GLU A 558 13.19 23.60 25.98
CA GLU A 558 11.93 22.83 26.07
C GLU A 558 10.74 23.44 25.31
N GLY A 559 10.81 24.74 24.94
CA GLY A 559 9.76 25.45 24.23
C GLY A 559 9.52 24.96 22.79
N THR A 560 10.43 24.12 22.24
CA THR A 560 10.32 23.56 20.89
C THR A 560 9.64 22.18 20.85
N ALA A 561 9.10 21.71 21.96
CA ALA A 561 8.46 20.41 22.02
C ALA A 561 7.18 20.38 21.17
N VAL A 562 7.29 19.93 19.91
CA VAL A 562 6.15 19.36 19.19
C VAL A 562 5.78 18.07 19.90
N ALA A 563 4.49 17.86 20.17
CA ALA A 563 4.02 16.66 20.85
C ALA A 563 4.56 15.40 20.15
N GLU A 564 5.27 14.57 20.89
CA GLU A 564 5.72 13.28 20.38
C GLU A 564 4.52 12.36 20.27
N ILE A 565 4.20 11.96 19.07
CA ILE A 565 3.31 10.82 18.85
C ILE A 565 4.24 9.65 18.48
N PRO A 566 4.51 8.73 19.41
CA PRO A 566 5.39 7.61 19.10
C PRO A 566 4.74 6.73 18.03
N TYR A 567 5.52 6.38 17.01
CA TYR A 567 5.10 5.37 16.06
C TYR A 567 4.89 4.04 16.81
N ARG A 568 3.67 3.55 16.75
CA ARG A 568 3.36 2.18 17.18
C ARG A 568 2.97 1.41 15.93
N ALA A 569 3.78 0.41 15.60
CA ALA A 569 3.36 -0.56 14.60
C ALA A 569 2.03 -1.19 15.05
N PRO A 570 1.07 -1.36 14.14
CA PRO A 570 -0.19 -2.01 14.50
C PRO A 570 0.12 -3.42 14.98
N THR A 571 -0.46 -3.79 16.11
CA THR A 571 -0.50 -5.21 16.49
C THR A 571 -1.50 -5.86 15.52
N PRO A 572 -1.10 -6.85 14.70
CA PRO A 572 -2.03 -7.50 13.82
C PRO A 572 -2.99 -8.37 14.64
N ASN A 573 -4.08 -7.80 15.12
CA ASN A 573 -5.25 -8.58 15.48
C ASN A 573 -5.96 -8.93 14.18
N ALA A 574 -5.61 -10.08 13.62
CA ALA A 574 -6.31 -10.59 12.46
C ALA A 574 -7.80 -10.75 12.81
N PRO A 575 -8.70 -10.07 12.13
CA PRO A 575 -10.12 -10.24 12.37
C PRO A 575 -10.50 -11.69 12.06
N ARG A 576 -11.28 -12.33 12.92
CA ARG A 576 -11.89 -13.64 12.65
C ARG A 576 -13.26 -13.45 12.02
N GLN A 577 -13.31 -12.73 10.90
CA GLN A 577 -14.52 -12.30 10.25
C GLN A 577 -14.52 -12.72 8.78
N THR A 578 -15.66 -13.18 8.32
CA THR A 578 -15.90 -13.68 6.96
C THR A 578 -16.99 -12.87 6.29
N LEU A 579 -16.74 -12.28 5.12
CA LEU A 579 -17.78 -11.69 4.31
C LEU A 579 -18.41 -12.75 3.38
N PHE A 580 -19.72 -12.93 3.45
CA PHE A 580 -20.41 -13.78 2.52
C PHE A 580 -20.74 -13.00 1.24
N LEU A 581 -20.07 -13.34 0.16
CA LEU A 581 -20.30 -12.78 -1.16
C LEU A 581 -21.57 -13.42 -1.77
N ARG A 582 -22.74 -12.98 -1.30
CA ARG A 582 -24.02 -13.45 -1.83
C ARG A 582 -24.31 -12.91 -3.21
N ASN A 583 -24.93 -13.76 -4.06
CA ASN A 583 -25.40 -13.38 -5.39
C ASN A 583 -24.34 -12.72 -6.26
N PHE A 584 -23.09 -13.08 -6.01
CA PHE A 584 -21.96 -12.55 -6.69
C PHE A 584 -21.72 -13.31 -8.01
N GLY A 585 -21.70 -12.63 -9.14
CA GLY A 585 -21.58 -13.23 -10.47
C GLY A 585 -20.28 -12.96 -11.19
N GLY A 586 -19.47 -12.01 -10.71
CA GLY A 586 -18.24 -11.54 -11.34
C GLY A 586 -16.96 -12.21 -10.83
N PRO A 587 -15.78 -11.68 -11.16
CA PRO A 587 -14.52 -12.13 -10.59
C PRO A 587 -14.44 -11.83 -9.08
N ILE A 588 -14.03 -12.83 -8.28
CA ILE A 588 -13.95 -12.70 -6.80
C ILE A 588 -13.06 -11.53 -6.40
N LYS A 589 -11.93 -11.39 -7.07
CA LYS A 589 -10.98 -10.31 -6.85
C LYS A 589 -11.63 -8.93 -6.97
N GLU A 590 -12.43 -8.71 -8.01
CA GLU A 590 -13.12 -7.44 -8.22
C GLU A 590 -14.08 -7.11 -7.07
N ALA A 591 -14.81 -8.08 -6.57
CA ALA A 591 -15.72 -7.89 -5.45
C ALA A 591 -15.00 -7.45 -4.18
N VAL A 592 -13.83 -8.04 -3.90
CA VAL A 592 -12.99 -7.66 -2.76
C VAL A 592 -12.36 -6.28 -2.99
N MET A 593 -11.80 -6.03 -4.16
CA MET A 593 -11.07 -4.80 -4.49
C MET A 593 -11.94 -3.54 -4.51
N ARG A 594 -13.25 -3.70 -4.73
CA ARG A 594 -14.20 -2.57 -4.59
C ARG A 594 -14.32 -2.05 -3.14
N ARG A 595 -13.69 -2.74 -2.19
CA ARG A 595 -13.67 -2.39 -0.77
C ARG A 595 -12.23 -2.07 -0.33
N PRO A 596 -11.79 -0.80 -0.41
CA PRO A 596 -10.40 -0.42 -0.08
C PRO A 596 -9.94 -0.89 1.29
N THR A 597 -10.85 -0.97 2.25
CA THR A 597 -10.57 -1.34 3.64
C THR A 597 -10.90 -2.80 3.98
N PHE A 598 -11.20 -3.63 2.97
CA PHE A 598 -11.62 -5.03 3.15
C PHE A 598 -10.75 -5.80 4.14
N PHE A 599 -9.43 -5.72 3.98
CA PHE A 599 -8.46 -6.48 4.80
C PHE A 599 -8.38 -6.03 6.27
N ARG A 600 -8.98 -4.91 6.62
CA ARG A 600 -9.09 -4.49 8.03
C ARG A 600 -10.20 -5.23 8.76
N HIS A 601 -11.25 -5.61 8.05
CA HIS A 601 -12.47 -6.15 8.62
C HIS A 601 -12.57 -7.66 8.44
N TYR A 602 -11.99 -8.20 7.37
CA TYR A 602 -12.18 -9.59 6.99
C TYR A 602 -10.84 -10.30 6.72
N ASP A 603 -10.73 -11.53 7.23
CA ASP A 603 -9.63 -12.47 6.93
C ASP A 603 -10.08 -13.61 6.00
N SER A 604 -11.34 -13.61 5.59
CA SER A 604 -11.92 -14.66 4.76
C SER A 604 -13.15 -14.19 3.97
N VAL A 605 -13.42 -14.90 2.89
CA VAL A 605 -14.63 -14.75 2.08
C VAL A 605 -15.39 -16.06 2.07
N MET A 606 -16.72 -15.98 2.08
CA MET A 606 -17.58 -17.13 1.85
C MET A 606 -18.23 -17.03 0.47
N LEU A 607 -18.15 -18.10 -0.31
CA LEU A 607 -18.70 -18.20 -1.64
C LEU A 607 -19.94 -19.12 -1.61
N ASP A 608 -20.95 -18.78 -2.40
CA ASP A 608 -22.05 -19.70 -2.64
C ASP A 608 -21.57 -20.87 -3.52
N ALA A 609 -21.88 -22.10 -3.15
CA ALA A 609 -21.45 -23.28 -3.91
C ALA A 609 -21.92 -23.27 -5.37
N ARG A 610 -23.01 -22.57 -5.71
CA ARG A 610 -23.45 -22.37 -7.12
C ARG A 610 -22.36 -21.69 -7.95
N TYR A 611 -21.59 -20.79 -7.35
CA TYR A 611 -20.48 -20.15 -8.00
C TYR A 611 -19.39 -21.16 -8.40
N LEU A 612 -19.10 -22.14 -7.54
CA LEU A 612 -18.12 -23.18 -7.80
C LEU A 612 -18.63 -24.18 -8.86
N VAL A 613 -19.88 -24.61 -8.73
CA VAL A 613 -20.46 -25.60 -9.65
C VAL A 613 -20.52 -25.06 -11.07
N SER A 614 -20.81 -23.79 -11.26
CA SER A 614 -20.92 -23.14 -12.58
C SER A 614 -19.60 -22.89 -13.30
N ARG A 615 -18.46 -23.19 -12.69
CA ARG A 615 -17.14 -22.89 -13.25
C ARG A 615 -16.25 -24.11 -13.29
N ASP A 616 -15.31 -24.11 -14.24
CA ASP A 616 -14.26 -25.14 -14.26
C ASP A 616 -13.22 -24.90 -13.16
N ARG A 617 -12.51 -25.97 -12.79
CA ARG A 617 -11.52 -25.96 -11.72
C ARG A 617 -10.35 -25.00 -12.01
N ALA A 618 -9.92 -24.93 -13.26
CA ALA A 618 -8.78 -24.09 -13.63
C ALA A 618 -9.13 -22.60 -13.51
N ASP A 619 -10.36 -22.21 -13.88
CA ASP A 619 -10.84 -20.85 -13.70
C ASP A 619 -10.91 -20.48 -12.21
N LEU A 620 -11.46 -21.34 -11.39
CA LEU A 620 -11.54 -21.13 -9.94
C LEU A 620 -10.14 -20.97 -9.32
N VAL A 621 -9.19 -21.82 -9.67
CA VAL A 621 -7.81 -21.73 -9.18
C VAL A 621 -7.20 -20.37 -9.55
N ARG A 622 -7.32 -19.95 -10.81
CA ARG A 622 -6.83 -18.63 -11.23
C ARG A 622 -7.42 -17.48 -10.42
N GLN A 623 -8.73 -17.53 -10.13
CA GLN A 623 -9.42 -16.49 -9.37
C GLN A 623 -9.05 -16.47 -7.88
N THR A 624 -8.68 -17.61 -7.31
CA THR A 624 -8.38 -17.71 -5.87
C THR A 624 -6.90 -17.67 -5.53
N ASP A 625 -6.00 -17.84 -6.49
CA ASP A 625 -4.57 -17.71 -6.25
C ASP A 625 -4.21 -16.37 -5.62
N TRP A 626 -4.84 -15.30 -6.10
CA TRP A 626 -4.69 -13.98 -5.50
C TRP A 626 -5.15 -13.95 -4.04
N LEU A 627 -6.31 -14.54 -3.71
CA LEU A 627 -6.82 -14.62 -2.33
C LEU A 627 -5.84 -15.33 -1.40
N LYS A 628 -5.27 -16.43 -1.87
CA LYS A 628 -4.25 -17.19 -1.12
C LYS A 628 -3.01 -16.34 -0.82
N LYS A 629 -2.52 -15.60 -1.83
CA LYS A 629 -1.39 -14.68 -1.67
C LYS A 629 -1.66 -13.58 -0.64
N GLN A 630 -2.91 -13.12 -0.58
CA GLN A 630 -3.36 -12.15 0.43
C GLN A 630 -3.60 -12.77 1.81
N GLY A 631 -3.37 -14.06 1.99
CA GLY A 631 -3.67 -14.76 3.23
C GLY A 631 -5.17 -14.90 3.52
N LEU A 632 -6.04 -14.59 2.55
CA LEU A 632 -7.48 -14.73 2.70
C LEU A 632 -7.92 -16.19 2.59
N LYS A 633 -8.72 -16.63 3.54
CA LYS A 633 -9.34 -17.95 3.52
C LYS A 633 -10.61 -17.94 2.69
N VAL A 634 -10.87 -19.06 2.05
CA VAL A 634 -12.12 -19.27 1.30
C VAL A 634 -12.99 -20.28 2.04
N MET A 635 -14.25 -19.94 2.27
CA MET A 635 -15.29 -20.83 2.81
C MET A 635 -16.37 -21.01 1.75
N VAL A 636 -17.14 -22.09 1.83
CA VAL A 636 -18.19 -22.38 0.84
C VAL A 636 -19.52 -22.65 1.54
N ASP A 637 -20.56 -21.94 1.13
CA ASP A 637 -21.95 -22.20 1.57
C ASP A 637 -22.72 -22.95 0.50
N ALA A 638 -23.02 -24.20 0.76
CA ALA A 638 -23.85 -25.07 -0.07
C ALA A 638 -25.32 -25.14 0.42
N SER A 639 -25.73 -24.32 1.37
CA SER A 639 -27.08 -24.35 1.95
C SER A 639 -28.18 -24.16 0.91
N SER A 640 -27.90 -23.36 -0.13
CA SER A 640 -28.86 -23.10 -1.23
C SER A 640 -28.74 -24.09 -2.37
N LEU A 641 -27.61 -24.74 -2.54
CA LEU A 641 -27.33 -25.62 -3.67
C LEU A 641 -28.31 -26.82 -3.73
N PHE A 642 -28.46 -27.46 -2.59
CA PHE A 642 -29.31 -28.66 -2.47
C PHE A 642 -30.82 -28.40 -2.63
N ASN A 643 -31.24 -27.12 -2.66
CA ASN A 643 -32.65 -26.76 -2.94
C ASN A 643 -32.91 -26.47 -4.42
N LEU A 644 -31.91 -26.03 -5.15
CA LEU A 644 -32.05 -25.50 -6.52
C LEU A 644 -31.68 -26.51 -7.59
N PHE A 645 -30.84 -27.46 -7.25
CA PHE A 645 -30.39 -28.50 -8.17
C PHE A 645 -30.95 -29.86 -7.72
N PRO A 646 -32.00 -30.39 -8.36
CA PRO A 646 -32.55 -31.69 -8.02
C PRO A 646 -31.51 -32.81 -7.99
N ASP A 647 -30.53 -32.74 -8.87
CA ASP A 647 -29.42 -33.69 -8.98
C ASP A 647 -28.42 -33.67 -7.82
N LEU A 648 -28.50 -32.66 -6.95
CA LEU A 648 -27.67 -32.52 -5.75
C LEU A 648 -28.46 -32.73 -4.46
N ARG A 649 -29.63 -33.34 -4.52
CA ARG A 649 -30.39 -33.66 -3.31
C ARG A 649 -29.66 -34.72 -2.48
N LEU A 650 -29.53 -34.42 -1.18
CA LEU A 650 -28.83 -35.30 -0.24
C LEU A 650 -29.60 -36.60 0.03
N VAL A 651 -30.88 -36.67 -0.33
CA VAL A 651 -31.74 -37.85 -0.10
C VAL A 651 -32.58 -38.12 -1.35
N GLU A 652 -32.34 -39.24 -1.94
CA GLU A 652 -33.06 -39.72 -3.10
C GLU A 652 -33.37 -41.22 -3.01
N ASN A 653 -34.52 -41.61 -3.61
CA ASN A 653 -35.00 -42.96 -3.60
C ASN A 653 -34.48 -43.80 -4.77
N ASP A 654 -33.82 -43.19 -5.75
CA ASP A 654 -33.24 -43.84 -6.93
C ASP A 654 -31.71 -43.97 -6.83
N THR A 655 -31.20 -45.17 -7.11
CA THR A 655 -29.77 -45.47 -7.11
C THR A 655 -29.00 -44.68 -8.15
N ASN A 656 -29.59 -44.31 -9.28
CA ASN A 656 -28.95 -43.50 -10.32
C ASN A 656 -28.85 -42.02 -9.90
N GLU A 657 -29.88 -41.50 -9.25
CA GLU A 657 -29.86 -40.15 -8.69
C GLU A 657 -28.88 -40.06 -7.52
N THR A 658 -28.80 -41.07 -6.67
CA THR A 658 -27.79 -41.16 -5.60
C THR A 658 -26.38 -41.15 -6.16
N ALA A 659 -26.13 -41.86 -7.27
CA ALA A 659 -24.81 -41.84 -7.93
C ALA A 659 -24.44 -40.47 -8.51
N ARG A 660 -25.43 -39.79 -9.15
CA ARG A 660 -25.23 -38.42 -9.68
C ARG A 660 -24.96 -37.42 -8.57
N THR A 661 -25.76 -37.48 -7.51
CA THR A 661 -25.57 -36.64 -6.32
C THR A 661 -24.20 -36.86 -5.69
N SER A 662 -23.75 -38.08 -5.55
CA SER A 662 -22.43 -38.43 -5.04
C SER A 662 -21.32 -37.90 -5.95
N ALA A 663 -21.46 -37.98 -7.26
CA ALA A 663 -20.49 -37.41 -8.20
C ALA A 663 -20.44 -35.89 -8.14
N ALA A 664 -21.57 -35.22 -8.03
CA ALA A 664 -21.63 -33.77 -7.92
C ALA A 664 -21.08 -33.25 -6.59
N VAL A 665 -21.31 -33.96 -5.50
CA VAL A 665 -20.68 -33.67 -4.20
C VAL A 665 -19.18 -33.90 -4.27
N GLY A 666 -18.75 -34.99 -4.94
CA GLY A 666 -17.32 -35.26 -5.18
C GLY A 666 -16.64 -34.11 -5.95
N ASP A 667 -17.25 -33.66 -7.06
CA ASP A 667 -16.75 -32.51 -7.84
C ASP A 667 -16.65 -31.22 -7.01
N LEU A 668 -17.70 -30.94 -6.21
CA LEU A 668 -17.66 -29.78 -5.30
C LEU A 668 -16.50 -29.87 -4.30
N LEU A 669 -16.31 -31.02 -3.65
CA LEU A 669 -15.21 -31.21 -2.70
C LEU A 669 -13.85 -31.17 -3.38
N ASP A 670 -13.72 -31.67 -4.62
CA ASP A 670 -12.49 -31.56 -5.41
C ASP A 670 -12.15 -30.11 -5.79
N LYS A 671 -13.16 -29.32 -6.12
CA LYS A 671 -13.01 -27.88 -6.38
C LYS A 671 -12.62 -27.14 -5.10
N MET A 672 -13.25 -27.43 -3.97
CA MET A 672 -12.90 -26.84 -2.68
C MET A 672 -11.44 -27.13 -2.28
N ASP A 673 -11.02 -28.36 -2.43
CA ASP A 673 -9.65 -28.79 -2.16
C ASP A 673 -8.64 -28.02 -3.05
N ALA A 674 -8.95 -27.89 -4.35
CA ALA A 674 -8.14 -27.10 -5.26
C ALA A 674 -8.05 -25.61 -4.87
N LEU A 675 -9.11 -25.07 -4.29
CA LEU A 675 -9.16 -23.69 -3.78
C LEU A 675 -8.46 -23.53 -2.42
N GLY A 676 -8.12 -24.61 -1.74
CA GLY A 676 -7.72 -24.58 -0.32
C GLY A 676 -8.83 -24.10 0.59
N ALA A 677 -10.10 -24.40 0.22
CA ALA A 677 -11.28 -24.10 1.04
C ALA A 677 -11.56 -25.29 1.97
N HIS A 678 -11.39 -25.08 3.26
CA HIS A 678 -11.50 -26.13 4.28
C HIS A 678 -12.80 -26.08 5.10
N ASP A 679 -13.71 -25.16 4.77
CA ASP A 679 -14.98 -24.97 5.50
C ASP A 679 -16.16 -25.04 4.54
N LEU A 680 -17.02 -26.02 4.72
CA LEU A 680 -18.24 -26.26 3.95
C LEU A 680 -19.47 -26.08 4.83
N VAL A 681 -20.37 -25.20 4.48
CA VAL A 681 -21.63 -24.98 5.17
C VAL A 681 -22.76 -25.69 4.40
N ILE A 682 -23.58 -26.44 5.11
CA ILE A 682 -24.78 -27.11 4.58
C ILE A 682 -26.01 -26.76 5.42
N ALA A 683 -27.20 -26.98 4.84
CA ALA A 683 -28.46 -26.97 5.58
C ALA A 683 -29.24 -28.22 5.29
N LEU A 684 -30.02 -28.70 6.27
CA LEU A 684 -30.90 -29.83 6.07
C LEU A 684 -32.09 -29.43 5.20
N HIS A 685 -32.50 -30.33 4.32
CA HIS A 685 -33.69 -30.14 3.46
C HIS A 685 -34.99 -30.24 4.23
N ARG A 686 -36.08 -29.75 3.64
CA ARG A 686 -37.41 -30.13 4.00
C ARG A 686 -37.65 -31.57 3.55
N ARG A 687 -38.47 -32.31 4.31
CA ARG A 687 -38.95 -33.59 3.88
C ARG A 687 -39.70 -33.41 2.55
N PRO A 688 -39.43 -34.22 1.54
CA PRO A 688 -40.25 -34.24 0.31
C PRO A 688 -41.72 -34.57 0.63
N GLU A 689 -42.62 -34.02 -0.14
CA GLU A 689 -44.07 -34.28 0.02
C GLU A 689 -44.52 -35.67 -0.49
N ASN A 690 -43.62 -36.60 -0.68
CA ASN A 690 -43.84 -37.97 -1.08
C ASN A 690 -43.94 -38.90 0.14
N ASN A 691 -44.44 -40.15 -0.06
CA ASN A 691 -44.80 -41.14 0.94
C ASN A 691 -43.74 -41.64 1.91
N ILE A 692 -42.68 -40.84 2.19
CA ILE A 692 -41.64 -41.17 3.16
C ILE A 692 -42.04 -40.67 4.54
N THR A 693 -41.99 -41.54 5.56
CA THR A 693 -42.22 -41.12 6.94
C THR A 693 -41.10 -40.20 7.47
N ASP A 694 -41.41 -39.38 8.46
CA ASP A 694 -40.43 -38.53 9.11
C ASP A 694 -39.19 -39.31 9.63
N LYS A 695 -39.43 -40.52 10.14
CA LYS A 695 -38.38 -41.39 10.67
C LYS A 695 -37.44 -41.85 9.56
N GLU A 696 -37.97 -42.38 8.48
CA GLU A 696 -37.20 -42.85 7.31
C GLU A 696 -36.39 -41.71 6.70
N TRP A 697 -37.00 -40.53 6.55
CA TRP A 697 -36.31 -39.37 6.03
C TRP A 697 -35.14 -38.93 6.95
N LEU A 698 -35.34 -38.97 8.27
CA LEU A 698 -34.29 -38.63 9.25
C LEU A 698 -33.11 -39.61 9.20
N GLU A 699 -33.39 -40.91 9.06
CA GLU A 699 -32.39 -41.96 8.97
C GLU A 699 -31.58 -41.84 7.66
N GLN A 700 -32.26 -41.58 6.55
CA GLN A 700 -31.60 -41.36 5.25
C GLN A 700 -30.73 -40.11 5.28
N MET A 701 -31.23 -39.00 5.79
CA MET A 701 -30.50 -37.73 5.90
C MET A 701 -29.25 -37.87 6.79
N GLU A 702 -29.37 -38.57 7.92
CA GLU A 702 -28.25 -38.87 8.80
C GLU A 702 -27.17 -39.66 8.04
N GLY A 703 -27.55 -40.69 7.32
CA GLY A 703 -26.62 -41.51 6.52
C GLY A 703 -25.93 -40.71 5.42
N VAL A 704 -26.64 -39.81 4.75
CA VAL A 704 -26.05 -38.93 3.70
C VAL A 704 -25.08 -37.91 4.28
N VAL A 705 -25.48 -37.21 5.33
CA VAL A 705 -24.60 -36.22 5.99
C VAL A 705 -23.33 -36.87 6.55
N ARG A 706 -23.47 -38.07 7.13
CA ARG A 706 -22.31 -38.83 7.64
C ARG A 706 -21.34 -39.22 6.51
N ARG A 707 -21.85 -39.66 5.36
CA ARG A 707 -21.03 -39.97 4.18
C ARG A 707 -20.35 -38.71 3.65
N LEU A 708 -21.04 -37.57 3.57
CA LEU A 708 -20.49 -36.30 3.19
C LEU A 708 -19.31 -35.88 4.13
N CYS A 709 -19.55 -35.95 5.43
CA CYS A 709 -18.50 -35.62 6.42
C CYS A 709 -17.26 -36.51 6.24
N ARG A 710 -17.43 -37.80 6.02
CA ARG A 710 -16.30 -38.72 5.79
C ARG A 710 -15.56 -38.46 4.47
N GLN A 711 -16.27 -38.07 3.41
CA GLN A 711 -15.63 -37.65 2.16
C GLN A 711 -14.88 -36.33 2.34
N ALA A 712 -15.50 -35.38 2.99
CA ALA A 712 -14.89 -34.06 3.31
C ALA A 712 -13.64 -34.20 4.21
N ALA A 713 -13.69 -35.10 5.20
CA ALA A 713 -12.56 -35.38 6.08
C ALA A 713 -11.30 -35.84 5.34
N LYS A 714 -11.45 -36.59 4.22
CA LYS A 714 -10.30 -37.01 3.40
C LYS A 714 -9.54 -35.84 2.73
N LYS A 715 -10.14 -34.65 2.70
CA LYS A 715 -9.61 -33.41 2.12
C LYS A 715 -9.45 -32.32 3.19
N ASP A 716 -9.41 -32.69 4.45
CA ASP A 716 -9.32 -31.77 5.57
C ASP A 716 -10.41 -30.68 5.58
N ILE A 717 -11.62 -31.03 5.15
CA ILE A 717 -12.76 -30.11 5.10
C ILE A 717 -13.65 -30.36 6.33
N THR A 718 -13.90 -29.27 7.08
CA THR A 718 -14.91 -29.22 8.14
C THR A 718 -16.28 -28.91 7.56
N VAL A 719 -17.29 -29.65 7.96
CA VAL A 719 -18.67 -29.46 7.53
C VAL A 719 -19.45 -28.78 8.66
N TYR A 720 -20.13 -27.69 8.35
CA TYR A 720 -20.95 -26.95 9.30
C TYR A 720 -22.45 -27.09 8.95
N LEU A 721 -23.23 -27.46 9.95
CA LEU A 721 -24.67 -27.45 9.82
C LEU A 721 -25.22 -26.08 10.17
N ARG A 722 -25.77 -25.42 9.18
CA ARG A 722 -26.39 -24.09 9.33
C ARG A 722 -27.76 -24.20 9.96
N GLN A 723 -28.04 -23.37 10.96
CA GLN A 723 -29.37 -23.19 11.51
C GLN A 723 -30.31 -22.56 10.50
N SER A 724 -31.49 -23.11 10.35
CA SER A 724 -32.52 -22.59 9.47
C SER A 724 -33.91 -22.70 10.16
N PRO A 725 -34.60 -21.59 10.46
CA PRO A 725 -35.78 -21.54 11.31
C PRO A 725 -36.92 -22.47 10.86
N ASN A 726 -37.07 -22.61 9.58
CA ASN A 726 -38.17 -23.41 8.97
C ASN A 726 -37.73 -24.83 8.63
N ARG A 727 -36.67 -25.36 9.25
CA ARG A 727 -36.09 -26.67 8.96
C ARG A 727 -35.85 -27.49 10.23
N ARG A 728 -35.48 -28.76 10.07
CA ARG A 728 -35.27 -29.70 11.19
C ARG A 728 -34.14 -29.30 12.15
N ALA A 729 -33.22 -28.48 11.72
CA ALA A 729 -32.18 -27.86 12.56
C ALA A 729 -32.52 -26.39 12.86
N GLY A 730 -33.76 -26.08 13.15
CA GLY A 730 -34.29 -24.74 13.33
C GLY A 730 -33.96 -24.10 14.68
N THR A 731 -33.72 -24.91 15.74
CA THR A 731 -33.37 -24.44 17.07
C THR A 731 -31.95 -24.87 17.44
N LEU A 732 -31.33 -24.19 18.44
CA LEU A 732 -30.01 -24.58 18.92
C LEU A 732 -29.98 -26.02 19.47
N ALA A 733 -31.05 -26.43 20.17
CA ALA A 733 -31.17 -27.78 20.68
C ALA A 733 -31.22 -28.83 19.55
N SER A 734 -32.02 -28.59 18.50
CA SER A 734 -32.08 -29.47 17.35
C SER A 734 -30.77 -29.47 16.56
N LEU A 735 -30.08 -28.33 16.44
CA LEU A 735 -28.77 -28.19 15.81
C LEU A 735 -27.72 -29.03 16.54
N SER A 736 -27.64 -28.87 17.88
CA SER A 736 -26.75 -29.66 18.73
C SER A 736 -27.03 -31.16 18.64
N HIS A 737 -28.28 -31.55 18.69
CA HIS A 737 -28.70 -32.94 18.55
C HIS A 737 -28.24 -33.59 17.25
N TRP A 738 -28.38 -32.87 16.11
CA TRP A 738 -27.88 -33.34 14.82
C TRP A 738 -26.37 -33.56 14.81
N VAL A 739 -25.61 -32.63 15.36
CA VAL A 739 -24.15 -32.70 15.35
C VAL A 739 -23.61 -33.73 16.34
N ARG A 740 -24.07 -33.70 17.60
CA ARG A 740 -23.50 -34.48 18.68
C ARG A 740 -24.09 -35.90 18.83
N GLU A 741 -25.33 -36.09 18.45
CA GLU A 741 -26.03 -37.34 18.72
C GLU A 741 -26.38 -38.13 17.48
N ARG A 742 -26.75 -37.48 16.39
CA ARG A 742 -27.09 -38.16 15.16
C ARG A 742 -25.90 -38.45 14.26
N VAL A 743 -25.20 -37.48 13.80
CA VAL A 743 -24.10 -37.64 12.82
C VAL A 743 -22.81 -38.09 13.49
N LYS A 744 -22.38 -37.46 14.57
CA LYS A 744 -21.22 -37.80 15.41
C LYS A 744 -19.88 -37.90 14.65
N GLU A 745 -19.72 -37.17 13.57
CA GLU A 745 -18.45 -37.14 12.86
C GLU A 745 -17.58 -36.00 13.42
N PRO A 746 -16.25 -36.20 13.63
CA PRO A 746 -15.36 -35.21 14.27
C PRO A 746 -15.27 -33.87 13.52
N ASN A 747 -15.38 -33.91 12.20
CA ASN A 747 -15.36 -32.74 11.32
C ASN A 747 -16.76 -32.16 11.07
N PHE A 748 -17.80 -32.52 11.87
CA PHE A 748 -19.12 -31.96 11.76
C PHE A 748 -19.42 -31.00 12.91
N LYS A 749 -19.69 -29.74 12.61
CA LYS A 749 -19.85 -28.65 13.60
C LYS A 749 -21.16 -27.88 13.40
N SER A 750 -21.55 -27.15 14.42
CA SER A 750 -22.74 -26.30 14.41
C SER A 750 -22.40 -24.90 13.85
N ALA A 751 -23.33 -24.35 13.05
CA ALA A 751 -23.29 -22.98 12.52
C ALA A 751 -24.63 -22.28 12.80
N PRO A 752 -24.85 -21.77 14.00
CA PRO A 752 -26.06 -21.02 14.33
C PRO A 752 -26.17 -19.71 13.54
N SER A 753 -27.40 -19.21 13.45
CA SER A 753 -27.73 -17.95 12.80
C SER A 753 -28.41 -17.00 13.79
N LEU A 754 -27.87 -15.78 13.89
CA LEU A 754 -28.45 -14.76 14.76
C LEU A 754 -29.89 -14.41 14.34
N ALA A 755 -30.13 -14.28 13.04
CA ALA A 755 -31.48 -14.05 12.52
C ALA A 755 -32.47 -15.16 12.92
N ALA A 756 -32.01 -16.42 12.91
CA ALA A 756 -32.84 -17.53 13.36
C ALA A 756 -33.14 -17.52 14.85
N GLN A 757 -32.15 -17.10 15.67
CA GLN A 757 -32.36 -16.92 17.10
C GLN A 757 -33.32 -15.76 17.40
N MET A 758 -33.19 -14.64 16.72
CA MET A 758 -34.11 -13.50 16.88
C MET A 758 -35.56 -13.87 16.57
N LEU A 759 -35.78 -14.77 15.61
CA LEU A 759 -37.12 -15.28 15.32
C LEU A 759 -37.62 -16.28 16.37
N ASN A 760 -36.78 -17.20 16.79
CA ASN A 760 -37.14 -18.24 17.74
C ASN A 760 -37.45 -17.71 19.13
N GLU A 761 -36.71 -16.73 19.58
CA GLU A 761 -36.82 -16.10 20.90
C GLU A 761 -37.70 -14.84 20.90
N GLY A 762 -38.43 -14.57 19.82
CA GLY A 762 -39.34 -13.44 19.70
C GLY A 762 -38.71 -12.05 19.86
N GLY A 763 -37.40 -11.93 19.62
CA GLY A 763 -36.63 -10.70 19.78
C GLY A 763 -36.18 -10.42 21.23
N ASP A 764 -36.34 -11.36 22.16
CA ASP A 764 -35.82 -11.24 23.53
C ASP A 764 -34.29 -11.31 23.53
N VAL A 765 -33.67 -10.14 23.51
CA VAL A 765 -32.23 -9.95 23.36
C VAL A 765 -31.43 -10.59 24.50
N GLN A 766 -31.92 -10.51 25.74
CA GLN A 766 -31.25 -11.08 26.91
C GLN A 766 -31.21 -12.61 26.85
N LYS A 767 -32.30 -13.20 26.41
CA LYS A 767 -32.41 -14.64 26.22
C LYS A 767 -31.51 -15.13 25.09
N ILE A 768 -31.45 -14.37 23.98
CA ILE A 768 -30.55 -14.66 22.87
C ILE A 768 -29.09 -14.56 23.28
N ALA A 769 -28.71 -13.48 24.00
CA ALA A 769 -27.34 -13.29 24.49
C ALA A 769 -26.90 -14.48 25.38
N LYS A 770 -27.76 -14.88 26.31
CA LYS A 770 -27.51 -16.07 27.16
C LYS A 770 -27.38 -17.36 26.32
N SER A 771 -28.20 -17.51 25.29
CA SER A 771 -28.12 -18.66 24.41
C SER A 771 -26.79 -18.66 23.63
N ILE A 772 -26.31 -17.51 23.17
CA ILE A 772 -24.99 -17.36 22.53
C ILE A 772 -23.87 -17.76 23.49
N GLU A 773 -23.89 -17.26 24.72
CA GLU A 773 -22.87 -17.55 25.71
C GLU A 773 -22.75 -19.05 26.05
N LEU A 774 -23.87 -19.74 26.08
CA LEU A 774 -23.93 -21.16 26.46
C LEU A 774 -23.68 -22.13 25.29
N PHE A 775 -23.93 -21.71 24.06
CA PHE A 775 -23.88 -22.60 22.92
C PHE A 775 -22.47 -22.71 22.32
N ASP A 776 -21.98 -23.92 22.15
CA ASP A 776 -20.71 -24.20 21.49
C ASP A 776 -20.90 -24.29 19.97
N ALA A 777 -20.31 -23.36 19.23
CA ALA A 777 -20.43 -23.25 17.79
C ALA A 777 -19.06 -23.07 17.14
N GLY A 778 -18.87 -23.60 15.96
CA GLY A 778 -17.66 -23.39 15.16
C GLY A 778 -17.62 -22.02 14.49
N LEU A 779 -18.79 -21.49 14.11
CA LEU A 779 -18.98 -20.17 13.54
C LEU A 779 -20.40 -19.65 13.80
N TRP A 780 -20.64 -18.34 13.65
CA TRP A 780 -21.96 -17.72 13.75
C TRP A 780 -22.25 -16.89 12.50
N PHE A 781 -23.44 -17.09 11.91
CA PHE A 781 -23.97 -16.21 10.90
C PHE A 781 -24.59 -14.97 11.54
N VAL A 782 -24.16 -13.80 11.10
CA VAL A 782 -24.62 -12.50 11.64
C VAL A 782 -25.44 -11.75 10.59
N ALA A 783 -26.71 -11.67 10.82
CA ALA A 783 -27.71 -10.90 10.08
C ALA A 783 -29.00 -10.83 10.92
N ALA A 784 -29.91 -9.93 10.56
CA ALA A 784 -31.24 -9.81 11.17
C ALA A 784 -32.34 -10.37 10.25
N PRO A 785 -33.49 -10.75 10.79
CA PRO A 785 -34.66 -11.06 9.98
C PRO A 785 -35.27 -9.77 9.41
N ALA A 786 -35.66 -9.82 8.13
CA ALA A 786 -36.41 -8.76 7.49
C ALA A 786 -37.90 -9.19 7.36
N ARG A 787 -38.82 -8.29 7.68
CA ARG A 787 -40.23 -8.49 7.51
C ARG A 787 -40.79 -7.53 6.46
N ASP A 788 -41.81 -7.95 5.76
CA ASP A 788 -42.54 -7.10 4.83
C ASP A 788 -43.47 -6.10 5.57
N VAL A 789 -44.16 -5.26 4.82
CA VAL A 789 -45.10 -4.27 5.34
C VAL A 789 -46.29 -4.87 6.10
N HIS A 790 -46.56 -6.17 5.94
CA HIS A 790 -47.61 -6.93 6.65
C HIS A 790 -47.03 -7.70 7.85
N GLY A 791 -45.76 -7.53 8.19
CA GLY A 791 -45.08 -8.22 9.28
C GLY A 791 -44.71 -9.67 8.97
N GLN A 792 -44.85 -10.12 7.73
CA GLN A 792 -44.46 -11.48 7.32
C GLN A 792 -42.94 -11.53 7.09
N LEU A 793 -42.32 -12.67 7.48
CA LEU A 793 -40.89 -12.89 7.28
C LEU A 793 -40.57 -12.96 5.79
N TRP A 794 -39.78 -12.03 5.32
CA TRP A 794 -39.33 -11.92 3.94
C TRP A 794 -37.93 -12.47 3.71
N SER A 795 -36.98 -12.17 4.63
CA SER A 795 -35.57 -12.55 4.50
C SER A 795 -34.94 -12.75 5.87
N LEU A 796 -33.82 -13.50 5.91
CA LEU A 796 -32.94 -13.67 7.08
C LEU A 796 -31.63 -12.91 6.93
N HIS A 797 -31.55 -11.96 5.99
CA HIS A 797 -30.29 -11.35 5.54
C HIS A 797 -30.32 -9.81 5.60
N ARG A 798 -30.95 -9.25 6.63
CA ARG A 798 -30.98 -7.82 6.87
C ARG A 798 -29.73 -7.38 7.66
N PRO A 799 -29.09 -6.25 7.32
CA PRO A 799 -28.01 -5.68 8.14
C PRO A 799 -28.42 -5.45 9.59
N LEU A 800 -27.51 -5.70 10.53
CA LEU A 800 -27.75 -5.52 11.96
C LEU A 800 -27.73 -4.05 12.39
N ALA A 801 -26.86 -3.27 11.76
CA ALA A 801 -26.62 -1.87 12.13
C ALA A 801 -27.67 -0.89 11.61
N GLU A 802 -28.79 -1.36 11.07
CA GLU A 802 -29.92 -0.50 10.73
C GLU A 802 -30.56 0.10 11.98
N GLN A 803 -30.94 1.41 11.91
CA GLN A 803 -31.38 2.19 13.06
C GLN A 803 -32.51 1.57 13.87
N GLU A 804 -33.38 0.81 13.23
CA GLU A 804 -34.53 0.15 13.89
C GLU A 804 -34.12 -1.07 14.73
N ILE A 805 -32.93 -1.63 14.48
CA ILE A 805 -32.45 -2.88 15.11
C ILE A 805 -31.37 -2.54 16.14
N LEU A 806 -30.54 -1.55 15.86
CA LEU A 806 -29.32 -1.22 16.61
C LEU A 806 -29.51 -1.06 18.13
N PRO A 807 -30.55 -0.36 18.65
CA PRO A 807 -30.65 -0.13 20.09
C PRO A 807 -30.87 -1.41 20.90
N ALA A 808 -31.29 -2.49 20.24
CA ALA A 808 -31.64 -3.73 20.90
C ALA A 808 -30.55 -4.80 20.87
N ILE A 809 -29.48 -4.64 20.08
CA ILE A 809 -28.53 -5.73 19.80
C ILE A 809 -27.22 -5.66 20.59
N GLU A 810 -26.96 -4.60 21.34
CA GLU A 810 -25.70 -4.43 22.09
C GLU A 810 -25.35 -5.65 22.96
N PRO A 811 -26.26 -6.27 23.74
CA PRO A 811 -25.94 -7.47 24.49
C PRO A 811 -25.56 -8.68 23.59
N LEU A 812 -26.08 -8.74 22.36
CA LEU A 812 -25.76 -9.81 21.42
C LEU A 812 -24.37 -9.65 20.86
N VAL A 813 -23.99 -8.41 20.54
CA VAL A 813 -22.63 -8.06 20.09
C VAL A 813 -21.63 -8.43 21.16
N ASP A 814 -21.89 -8.05 22.41
CA ASP A 814 -21.01 -8.37 23.55
C ASP A 814 -20.87 -9.88 23.78
N ALA A 815 -21.98 -10.63 23.68
CA ALA A 815 -21.96 -12.07 23.82
C ALA A 815 -21.12 -12.74 22.72
N LEU A 816 -21.24 -12.29 21.47
CA LEU A 816 -20.47 -12.81 20.32
C LEU A 816 -18.99 -12.43 20.43
N LYS A 817 -18.65 -11.20 20.84
CA LYS A 817 -17.26 -10.77 21.09
C LYS A 817 -16.57 -11.64 22.12
N LYS A 818 -17.24 -12.02 23.20
CA LYS A 818 -16.69 -12.89 24.27
C LYS A 818 -16.41 -14.31 23.77
N LYS A 819 -17.13 -14.78 22.79
CA LYS A 819 -17.03 -16.19 22.30
C LYS A 819 -15.78 -16.50 21.49
N GLU A 820 -15.10 -15.51 20.94
CA GLU A 820 -13.95 -15.68 20.05
C GLU A 820 -14.19 -16.64 18.85
N VAL A 821 -15.43 -16.74 18.41
CA VAL A 821 -15.81 -17.54 17.24
C VAL A 821 -15.66 -16.73 15.96
N ARG A 822 -15.60 -17.43 14.83
CA ARG A 822 -15.65 -16.78 13.51
C ARG A 822 -17.07 -16.26 13.25
N LEU A 823 -17.17 -15.02 12.83
CA LEU A 823 -18.41 -14.39 12.40
C LEU A 823 -18.51 -14.39 10.88
N VAL A 824 -19.67 -14.78 10.36
CA VAL A 824 -19.97 -14.76 8.93
C VAL A 824 -21.06 -13.71 8.68
N TYR A 825 -20.68 -12.63 8.02
CA TYR A 825 -21.59 -11.55 7.65
C TYR A 825 -22.45 -11.97 6.49
N ASP A 826 -23.71 -12.26 6.78
CA ASP A 826 -24.67 -12.92 5.91
C ASP A 826 -25.78 -11.98 5.42
N ALA A 827 -25.68 -10.70 5.70
CA ALA A 827 -26.65 -9.71 5.25
C ALA A 827 -26.49 -9.39 3.75
N ILE A 828 -27.58 -8.91 3.16
CA ILE A 828 -27.57 -8.31 1.82
C ILE A 828 -27.38 -6.82 2.02
N TYR A 829 -26.18 -6.33 1.67
CA TYR A 829 -25.83 -4.93 1.84
C TYR A 829 -26.20 -4.13 0.59
N SER A 830 -26.80 -2.97 0.79
CA SER A 830 -27.13 -2.03 -0.29
C SER A 830 -25.90 -1.33 -0.84
N ASP A 831 -24.91 -1.12 0.03
CA ASP A 831 -23.67 -0.38 -0.26
C ASP A 831 -22.58 -0.74 0.75
N ALA A 832 -21.39 -0.24 0.52
CA ALA A 832 -20.23 -0.48 1.38
C ALA A 832 -20.38 0.12 2.78
N ASP A 833 -21.13 1.22 2.93
CA ASP A 833 -21.36 1.85 4.23
C ASP A 833 -22.25 0.99 5.12
N ALA A 834 -23.26 0.33 4.57
CA ALA A 834 -24.08 -0.64 5.32
C ALA A 834 -23.26 -1.83 5.81
N GLU A 835 -22.37 -2.35 4.96
CA GLU A 835 -21.45 -3.43 5.31
C GLU A 835 -20.48 -2.99 6.41
N TYR A 836 -19.88 -1.81 6.27
CA TYR A 836 -18.96 -1.25 7.25
C TYR A 836 -19.63 -1.08 8.62
N ARG A 837 -20.87 -0.58 8.68
CA ARG A 837 -21.60 -0.44 9.95
C ARG A 837 -21.75 -1.77 10.68
N ASP A 838 -22.09 -2.84 9.96
CA ASP A 838 -22.17 -4.17 10.54
C ASP A 838 -20.81 -4.70 11.01
N ALA A 839 -19.76 -4.56 10.19
CA ALA A 839 -18.41 -5.00 10.55
C ALA A 839 -17.91 -4.30 11.82
N ARG A 840 -18.17 -3.00 11.94
CA ARG A 840 -17.77 -2.19 13.09
C ARG A 840 -18.42 -2.61 14.40
N LEU A 841 -19.67 -3.11 14.38
CA LEU A 841 -20.35 -3.59 15.59
C LEU A 841 -19.53 -4.61 16.36
N PHE A 842 -18.75 -5.43 15.67
CA PHE A 842 -17.99 -6.53 16.24
C PHE A 842 -16.49 -6.26 16.35
N GLU A 843 -16.04 -5.06 16.00
CA GLU A 843 -14.66 -4.67 16.25
C GLU A 843 -14.37 -4.66 17.76
N ARG A 844 -13.25 -5.25 18.13
CA ARG A 844 -12.77 -5.20 19.51
C ARG A 844 -12.21 -3.81 19.74
N THR A 845 -12.85 -3.01 20.59
CA THR A 845 -12.30 -1.74 21.06
C THR A 845 -11.06 -2.02 21.88
N GLY A 846 -9.93 -1.86 21.28
CA GLY A 846 -8.64 -2.06 21.91
C GLY A 846 -7.53 -1.58 21.03
N ASP A 847 -7.55 -0.24 20.74
CA ASP A 847 -6.33 0.55 20.46
C ASP A 847 -6.68 2.02 20.33
#